data_d56e5b74fa5bd0fdb61d55d26f3a3f4e
#
_entry.id   d56e5b74fa5bd0fdb61d55d26f3a3f4e
#
_cell.length_a   1.000
_cell.length_b   1.000
_cell.length_c   1.000
_cell.angle_alpha   90.00
_cell.angle_beta   90.00
_cell.angle_gamma   90.00
#
_symmetry.space_group_name_H-M   'P 1'
#
loop_
_entity.id
_entity.type
_entity.pdbx_description
1 polymer ?
#
loop_
_entity_poly.entity_id
_entity_poly.type
_entity_poly.pdbx_seq_one_letter_code
_entity_poly.pdbx_strand_id
1 'polypeptide(L)'
;MTQTPCVAHAFADGMMHPGEAPGLGVDIDETLAAQYPYRRAYLPINRVKRKTARITPCCRGCISHELQGARRIPLGASAEGAHAVMNRILAAICWMGLVTVAGSSAPAAPPRQKTNQVQATPAQVSAADLDREIRQFLEREITAHVEDIKTLDPPPDRVVGALTTGEFSWGTFMRALAAYAELSGARAIAGRDIPTLIGKIGLIESRQSGKAFAQLYAALALRHFGTDLNRNPVWQTLSPEEKQAWRSLLDPGRFYDRQSRRVINLPENYLGVASRIAAISYQLGIITGRAYVDDILDRAAQQFTSGALYADDAIPTGRYDRYSQEYARYIYDAAETSDRKDILKAMEPTLKVQMQLWWDLLSPDGYGYPWGRSLGAIGYMDTVEIVAFLARHPQFRPAPMSQLATAYYVAWRWLRRDFQDNKHVLSVFAFGRGNYSYINKEREWQQTTGFFGKLTGAHLAFAKVLAEENITSFAAQLHLPNIARFEFFSRNPTRQFGVWVVRHGQMRFALPFTTGPKAGVTDYLPAPHGVPGFAVPVEQVYPCLVPFLELQDGTVIVASDGADAIQPSENGHSVTATWKRWAVAGRKAGATIDPGIRASVAWQVNGNHLRRTETLVSSKPLRLRRWWVAIPSTADYVLTNVEKGSRVDRFESREGTLEFRVLRSDWTIESQLTATGDSALGRGARGPIPLILVLTAPGFALDPSRPLKWEVDLRAVAPPDETPSGAGGP
;
A
#
# COMPACT_ATOMS: atom_id res chain seq x y z
N MET A 1 -21.95 27.89 -25.82
CA MET A 1 -20.71 27.06 -25.79
C MET A 1 -19.99 27.31 -27.10
N THR A 2 -19.05 28.25 -27.09
CA THR A 2 -18.23 28.61 -28.25
C THR A 2 -17.03 27.66 -28.24
N GLN A 3 -17.00 26.76 -29.24
CA GLN A 3 -15.81 25.94 -29.50
C GLN A 3 -14.66 26.81 -29.91
N THR A 4 -13.59 26.85 -29.13
CA THR A 4 -12.30 27.40 -29.53
C THR A 4 -11.73 26.50 -30.63
N PRO A 5 -11.31 27.05 -31.80
CA PRO A 5 -10.76 26.19 -32.85
C PRO A 5 -9.41 25.61 -32.40
N CYS A 6 -9.30 24.27 -32.37
CA CYS A 6 -8.01 23.59 -32.29
C CYS A 6 -7.21 23.98 -33.57
N VAL A 7 -6.07 24.61 -33.39
CA VAL A 7 -5.11 24.81 -34.50
C VAL A 7 -4.63 23.42 -34.92
N ALA A 8 -5.03 22.97 -36.09
CA ALA A 8 -4.61 21.68 -36.64
C ALA A 8 -3.20 21.83 -37.19
N HIS A 9 -2.23 21.23 -36.53
CA HIS A 9 -0.91 21.03 -37.13
C HIS A 9 -1.01 20.11 -38.34
N ALA A 10 -0.38 20.46 -39.43
CA ALA A 10 -0.32 19.61 -40.60
C ALA A 10 0.60 18.41 -40.34
N PHE A 11 0.09 17.20 -40.61
CA PHE A 11 0.87 15.98 -40.58
C PHE A 11 1.10 15.51 -42.01
N ALA A 12 2.35 15.50 -42.46
CA ALA A 12 2.75 14.91 -43.74
C ALA A 12 3.90 13.91 -43.49
N ASP A 13 3.88 12.79 -44.19
CA ASP A 13 4.91 11.74 -44.13
C ASP A 13 5.22 11.20 -42.73
N GLY A 14 4.21 11.24 -41.83
CA GLY A 14 4.35 10.78 -40.44
C GLY A 14 5.03 11.75 -39.50
N MET A 15 5.29 12.97 -39.95
CA MET A 15 5.87 14.05 -39.13
C MET A 15 4.90 15.21 -38.94
N MET A 16 4.94 15.83 -37.75
CA MET A 16 4.23 17.05 -37.46
C MET A 16 5.05 18.23 -38.00
N HIS A 17 4.44 19.03 -38.87
CA HIS A 17 5.05 20.26 -39.39
C HIS A 17 4.59 21.42 -38.50
N PRO A 18 5.46 22.01 -37.67
CA PRO A 18 5.18 23.24 -37.00
C PRO A 18 5.08 24.37 -38.05
N GLY A 19 4.12 25.30 -37.90
CA GLY A 19 4.01 26.46 -38.75
C GLY A 19 5.28 27.32 -38.72
N GLU A 20 5.42 28.27 -39.63
CA GLU A 20 6.58 29.16 -39.73
C GLU A 20 6.69 30.22 -38.62
N ALA A 21 5.72 30.26 -37.69
CA ALA A 21 5.75 31.16 -36.54
C ALA A 21 6.77 30.73 -35.49
N PRO A 22 7.49 31.63 -34.81
CA PRO A 22 8.42 31.30 -33.74
C PRO A 22 7.70 30.57 -32.60
N GLY A 23 8.26 29.46 -32.11
CA GLY A 23 7.68 28.63 -31.07
C GLY A 23 6.89 27.43 -31.63
N LEU A 24 6.00 26.85 -30.82
CA LEU A 24 5.17 25.70 -31.22
C LEU A 24 3.94 26.09 -32.05
N GLY A 25 3.76 27.39 -32.39
CA GLY A 25 2.62 27.89 -33.14
C GLY A 25 1.28 27.74 -32.38
N VAL A 26 1.31 27.69 -31.05
CA VAL A 26 0.15 27.61 -30.18
C VAL A 26 0.15 28.82 -29.26
N ASP A 27 -0.87 29.64 -29.35
CA ASP A 27 -1.13 30.69 -28.37
C ASP A 27 -1.80 30.09 -27.13
N ILE A 28 -1.21 30.32 -25.97
CA ILE A 28 -1.77 29.89 -24.70
C ILE A 28 -2.58 31.06 -24.13
N ASP A 29 -3.87 30.85 -23.90
CA ASP A 29 -4.66 31.77 -23.10
C ASP A 29 -4.24 31.66 -21.65
N GLU A 30 -3.37 32.56 -21.19
CA GLU A 30 -2.82 32.57 -19.84
C GLU A 30 -3.91 32.74 -18.76
N THR A 31 -4.99 33.49 -19.09
CA THR A 31 -6.11 33.70 -18.18
C THR A 31 -6.91 32.39 -17.97
N LEU A 32 -7.10 31.64 -19.03
CA LEU A 32 -7.73 30.32 -18.98
C LEU A 32 -6.80 29.30 -18.35
N ALA A 33 -5.52 29.32 -18.66
CA ALA A 33 -4.52 28.43 -18.08
C ALA A 33 -4.39 28.58 -16.56
N ALA A 34 -4.51 29.81 -16.04
CA ALA A 34 -4.48 30.11 -14.61
C ALA A 34 -5.66 29.48 -13.83
N GLN A 35 -6.78 29.20 -14.50
CA GLN A 35 -7.95 28.55 -13.90
C GLN A 35 -7.73 27.01 -13.75
N TYR A 36 -6.73 26.46 -14.43
CA TYR A 36 -6.39 25.05 -14.38
C TYR A 36 -4.97 24.89 -13.81
N PRO A 37 -4.81 24.80 -12.49
CA PRO A 37 -3.49 24.63 -11.89
C PRO A 37 -2.80 23.41 -12.50
N TYR A 38 -1.54 23.57 -12.87
CA TYR A 38 -0.73 22.54 -13.51
C TYR A 38 -0.80 21.24 -12.72
N ARG A 39 -1.44 20.23 -13.30
CA ARG A 39 -1.33 18.84 -12.83
C ARG A 39 -0.39 18.14 -13.77
N ARG A 40 0.75 17.68 -13.25
CA ARG A 40 1.72 16.93 -14.03
C ARG A 40 1.00 15.76 -14.72
N ALA A 41 0.87 15.82 -16.04
CA ALA A 41 0.27 14.76 -16.82
C ALA A 41 1.23 13.57 -16.83
N TYR A 42 0.77 12.42 -16.36
CA TYR A 42 1.48 11.17 -16.52
C TYR A 42 1.26 10.69 -17.96
N LEU A 43 2.29 10.82 -18.79
CA LEU A 43 2.36 10.16 -20.09
C LEU A 43 3.07 8.82 -19.90
N PRO A 44 2.37 7.68 -20.02
CA PRO A 44 3.04 6.39 -19.99
C PRO A 44 3.99 6.31 -21.19
N ILE A 45 5.30 6.28 -20.92
CA ILE A 45 6.40 6.31 -21.93
C ILE A 45 6.30 5.17 -22.94
N ASN A 46 5.56 4.13 -22.66
CA ASN A 46 5.44 2.90 -23.45
C ASN A 46 4.34 2.90 -24.50
N ARG A 47 3.67 4.01 -24.78
CA ARG A 47 2.80 4.11 -25.94
C ARG A 47 3.55 4.39 -27.27
N VAL A 48 4.86 4.53 -27.20
CA VAL A 48 5.70 4.56 -28.41
C VAL A 48 5.92 3.12 -28.89
N LYS A 49 5.01 2.59 -29.67
CA LYS A 49 5.26 1.33 -30.40
C LYS A 49 6.40 1.57 -31.39
N ARG A 50 7.50 0.84 -31.23
CA ARG A 50 8.60 0.79 -32.22
C ARG A 50 8.02 0.58 -33.62
N LYS A 51 8.33 1.49 -34.53
CA LYS A 51 8.06 1.52 -35.95
C LYS A 51 6.81 2.21 -36.49
N THR A 52 5.86 2.61 -35.68
CA THR A 52 4.82 3.56 -36.11
C THR A 52 4.44 4.39 -34.94
N ALA A 53 5.16 5.48 -34.70
CA ALA A 53 4.80 6.46 -33.69
C ALA A 53 3.52 7.19 -34.15
N ARG A 54 2.36 6.59 -33.87
CA ARG A 54 1.10 7.33 -33.84
C ARG A 54 0.95 7.87 -32.44
N ILE A 55 1.22 9.12 -32.26
CA ILE A 55 0.81 9.86 -31.08
C ILE A 55 -0.72 9.85 -31.11
N THR A 56 -1.34 9.14 -30.18
CA THR A 56 -2.78 9.17 -30.02
C THR A 56 -3.12 10.49 -29.29
N PRO A 57 -3.89 11.40 -29.89
CA PRO A 57 -4.25 12.66 -29.22
C PRO A 57 -5.08 12.38 -27.99
N CYS A 58 -4.85 13.18 -26.94
CA CYS A 58 -5.56 13.15 -25.66
C CYS A 58 -7.02 13.67 -25.74
N CYS A 59 -7.70 13.55 -26.87
CA CYS A 59 -9.11 13.94 -27.02
C CYS A 59 -9.93 12.71 -27.44
N ARG A 60 -10.64 12.12 -26.52
CA ARG A 60 -11.77 11.24 -26.85
C ARG A 60 -12.84 12.06 -27.56
N GLY A 61 -12.83 12.07 -28.87
CA GLY A 61 -13.89 12.75 -29.63
C GLY A 61 -13.66 12.88 -31.14
N CYS A 62 -12.45 12.68 -31.62
CA CYS A 62 -12.16 12.88 -33.04
C CYS A 62 -11.50 11.67 -33.70
N ILE A 63 -12.14 10.50 -33.65
CA ILE A 63 -11.83 9.41 -34.60
C ILE A 63 -13.08 8.54 -34.72
N SER A 64 -14.00 8.95 -35.58
CA SER A 64 -14.87 8.05 -36.31
C SER A 64 -14.81 8.53 -37.75
N HIS A 65 -14.16 7.83 -38.56
CA HIS A 65 -14.22 7.63 -39.98
C HIS A 65 -12.81 7.51 -40.61
N GLU A 66 -12.72 6.48 -41.42
CA GLU A 66 -11.61 6.11 -42.30
C GLU A 66 -10.49 5.24 -41.71
N LEU A 67 -10.68 3.93 -41.85
CA LEU A 67 -9.65 2.96 -42.21
C LEU A 67 -10.30 1.62 -42.54
N GLN A 68 -10.90 1.51 -43.72
CA GLN A 68 -11.04 0.23 -44.44
C GLN A 68 -10.08 0.29 -45.62
N GLY A 69 -9.14 -0.66 -45.67
CA GLY A 69 -8.37 -0.93 -46.89
C GLY A 69 -6.85 -0.75 -46.76
N ALA A 70 -6.12 -1.74 -46.29
CA ALA A 70 -4.72 -1.95 -46.71
C ALA A 70 -4.36 -3.42 -46.63
N ARG A 71 -4.04 -3.98 -47.78
CA ARG A 71 -3.59 -5.35 -48.06
C ARG A 71 -2.21 -5.64 -47.47
N ARG A 72 -2.01 -6.88 -47.07
CA ARG A 72 -0.74 -7.47 -46.63
C ARG A 72 0.30 -7.50 -47.78
N ILE A 73 1.57 -7.18 -47.45
CA ILE A 73 2.77 -7.47 -48.28
C ILE A 73 3.85 -8.05 -47.35
N PRO A 74 4.67 -9.02 -47.82
CA PRO A 74 5.45 -9.91 -46.95
C PRO A 74 6.85 -9.39 -46.59
N LEU A 75 7.40 -10.00 -45.52
CA LEU A 75 8.74 -9.81 -44.98
C LEU A 75 9.85 -10.29 -45.93
N GLY A 76 10.93 -9.50 -46.01
CA GLY A 76 12.24 -9.92 -46.44
C GLY A 76 13.12 -8.75 -46.89
N ALA A 77 14.09 -8.37 -46.05
CA ALA A 77 15.45 -7.99 -46.42
C ALA A 77 16.22 -7.32 -45.26
N SER A 78 17.42 -7.73 -45.14
CA SER A 78 18.62 -7.53 -44.33
C SER A 78 18.92 -6.15 -43.72
N ALA A 79 19.50 -6.24 -42.52
CA ALA A 79 20.09 -5.17 -41.73
C ALA A 79 21.52 -4.85 -42.23
N GLU A 80 21.69 -3.77 -42.95
CA GLU A 80 22.97 -3.06 -43.11
C GLU A 80 22.66 -1.65 -43.65
N GLY A 81 22.78 -0.63 -42.79
CA GLY A 81 22.56 0.76 -43.25
C GLY A 81 22.39 1.81 -42.15
N ALA A 82 22.28 1.42 -40.87
CA ALA A 82 21.89 2.34 -39.79
C ALA A 82 23.06 3.04 -39.06
N HIS A 83 24.32 2.71 -39.33
CA HIS A 83 25.48 3.27 -38.60
C HIS A 83 26.10 4.55 -39.18
N ALA A 84 25.71 4.97 -40.36
CA ALA A 84 26.38 6.11 -41.04
C ALA A 84 25.74 7.49 -40.76
N VAL A 85 24.53 7.57 -40.20
CA VAL A 85 23.80 8.84 -40.00
C VAL A 85 23.97 9.39 -38.60
N MET A 86 24.25 8.58 -37.60
CA MET A 86 24.35 9.03 -36.20
C MET A 86 25.68 9.73 -35.86
N ASN A 87 26.75 9.48 -36.62
CA ASN A 87 28.07 10.11 -36.38
C ASN A 87 28.22 11.51 -36.94
N ARG A 88 27.25 12.03 -37.72
CA ARG A 88 27.32 13.39 -38.27
C ARG A 88 26.59 14.46 -37.46
N ILE A 89 25.78 14.07 -36.51
CA ILE A 89 25.02 15.03 -35.63
C ILE A 89 25.78 15.38 -34.34
N LEU A 90 26.70 14.53 -33.88
CA LEU A 90 27.53 14.78 -32.70
C LEU A 90 28.75 15.71 -32.93
N ALA A 91 29.10 16.00 -34.16
CA ALA A 91 30.26 16.87 -34.47
C ALA A 91 29.90 18.38 -34.56
N ALA A 92 28.64 18.74 -34.56
CA ALA A 92 28.20 20.14 -34.77
C ALA A 92 27.93 20.94 -33.45
N ILE A 93 28.02 20.30 -32.28
CA ILE A 93 27.66 20.97 -31.00
C ILE A 93 28.91 21.38 -30.17
N CYS A 94 30.12 21.02 -30.57
CA CYS A 94 31.35 21.30 -29.81
C CYS A 94 32.14 22.56 -30.23
N TRP A 95 31.55 23.49 -30.97
CA TRP A 95 32.30 24.68 -31.43
C TRP A 95 31.55 25.99 -31.25
N MET A 96 31.18 26.35 -30.02
CA MET A 96 30.89 27.74 -29.64
C MET A 96 30.87 27.87 -28.10
N GLY A 97 31.82 28.58 -27.57
CA GLY A 97 31.73 29.10 -26.22
C GLY A 97 32.98 29.17 -25.37
N LEU A 98 34.08 29.72 -25.87
CA LEU A 98 35.16 30.21 -25.00
C LEU A 98 35.10 31.76 -25.01
N VAL A 99 34.40 32.35 -24.04
CA VAL A 99 34.50 33.78 -23.73
C VAL A 99 35.10 33.87 -22.32
N THR A 100 36.31 34.39 -22.26
CA THR A 100 37.02 34.76 -21.05
C THR A 100 36.37 36.02 -20.46
N VAL A 101 35.85 35.96 -19.24
CA VAL A 101 35.46 37.14 -18.45
C VAL A 101 36.49 37.39 -17.39
N ALA A 102 37.14 38.55 -17.51
CA ALA A 102 38.05 39.08 -16.54
C ALA A 102 37.37 39.41 -15.21
N GLY A 103 38.06 39.13 -14.12
CA GLY A 103 37.52 39.31 -12.78
C GLY A 103 37.32 40.79 -12.41
N SER A 104 36.18 41.08 -11.81
CA SER A 104 35.97 42.27 -10.97
C SER A 104 35.63 41.80 -9.55
N SER A 105 36.45 42.19 -8.60
CA SER A 105 36.24 41.97 -7.18
C SER A 105 35.03 42.76 -6.68
N ALA A 106 34.00 42.05 -6.23
CA ALA A 106 32.87 42.68 -5.55
C ALA A 106 33.19 42.90 -4.05
N PRO A 107 32.70 43.99 -3.44
CA PRO A 107 32.94 44.27 -2.04
C PRO A 107 32.22 43.30 -1.11
N ALA A 108 32.84 42.99 0.04
CA ALA A 108 32.31 42.09 1.05
C ALA A 108 30.94 42.56 1.56
N ALA A 109 29.96 41.65 1.56
CA ALA A 109 28.63 41.90 2.12
C ALA A 109 28.72 42.07 3.65
N PRO A 110 27.89 42.95 4.25
CA PRO A 110 27.87 43.14 5.70
C PRO A 110 27.33 41.86 6.40
N PRO A 111 27.72 41.60 7.67
CA PRO A 111 27.31 40.43 8.40
C PRO A 111 25.77 40.38 8.53
N ARG A 112 25.19 39.29 8.08
CA ARG A 112 23.72 39.02 8.26
C ARG A 112 23.42 39.04 9.74
N GLN A 113 22.62 39.98 10.16
CA GLN A 113 21.95 39.95 11.45
C GLN A 113 21.18 38.61 11.56
N LYS A 114 21.43 37.90 12.66
CA LYS A 114 20.59 36.73 13.03
C LYS A 114 19.16 37.24 13.27
N THR A 115 18.31 37.16 12.28
CA THR A 115 16.88 37.31 12.47
C THR A 115 16.46 36.18 13.40
N ASN A 116 15.96 36.51 14.58
CA ASN A 116 15.25 35.59 15.44
C ASN A 116 14.11 35.00 14.58
N GLN A 117 14.28 33.75 14.17
CA GLN A 117 13.17 32.99 13.60
C GLN A 117 12.13 32.87 14.71
N VAL A 118 11.09 33.68 14.62
CA VAL A 118 9.83 33.44 15.33
C VAL A 118 9.39 32.06 14.82
N GLN A 119 9.50 31.04 15.67
CA GLN A 119 8.96 29.71 15.38
C GLN A 119 7.46 29.90 15.10
N ALA A 120 7.08 29.78 13.84
CA ALA A 120 5.67 29.81 13.49
C ALA A 120 4.95 28.70 14.27
N THR A 121 3.91 29.03 15.00
CA THR A 121 3.07 28.06 15.69
C THR A 121 2.60 27.02 14.67
N PRO A 122 2.77 25.72 14.91
CA PRO A 122 2.33 24.69 13.96
C PRO A 122 0.85 24.89 13.63
N ALA A 123 0.49 24.77 12.37
CA ALA A 123 -0.90 24.84 11.93
C ALA A 123 -1.75 23.83 12.73
N GLN A 124 -2.87 24.29 13.28
CA GLN A 124 -3.79 23.48 14.06
C GLN A 124 -5.00 23.08 13.22
N VAL A 125 -5.54 21.92 13.49
CA VAL A 125 -6.78 21.40 12.89
C VAL A 125 -7.84 21.38 13.99
N SER A 126 -8.99 21.97 13.72
CA SER A 126 -10.16 21.87 14.61
C SER A 126 -10.76 20.46 14.51
N ALA A 127 -10.98 19.82 15.65
CA ALA A 127 -11.65 18.52 15.70
C ALA A 127 -13.08 18.58 15.14
N ALA A 128 -13.79 19.69 15.38
CA ALA A 128 -15.15 19.91 14.86
C ALA A 128 -15.16 20.09 13.32
N ASP A 129 -14.13 20.74 12.76
CA ASP A 129 -14.04 20.92 11.31
C ASP A 129 -13.73 19.58 10.62
N LEU A 130 -12.84 18.78 11.20
CA LEU A 130 -12.56 17.43 10.71
C LEU A 130 -13.80 16.52 10.77
N ASP A 131 -14.51 16.52 11.90
CA ASP A 131 -15.75 15.77 12.07
C ASP A 131 -16.78 16.15 11.00
N ARG A 132 -17.01 17.46 10.80
CA ARG A 132 -17.92 17.97 9.76
C ARG A 132 -17.49 17.53 8.35
N GLU A 133 -16.20 17.64 8.02
CA GLU A 133 -15.67 17.25 6.72
C GLU A 133 -15.90 15.75 6.45
N ILE A 134 -15.60 14.90 7.44
CA ILE A 134 -15.76 13.45 7.28
C ILE A 134 -17.23 13.06 7.20
N ARG A 135 -18.12 13.66 8.00
CA ARG A 135 -19.57 13.43 7.92
C ARG A 135 -20.12 13.77 6.54
N GLN A 136 -19.78 14.95 6.02
CA GLN A 136 -20.20 15.37 4.68
C GLN A 136 -19.66 14.44 3.57
N PHE A 137 -18.42 13.97 3.73
CA PHE A 137 -17.86 12.99 2.82
C PHE A 137 -18.63 11.66 2.88
N LEU A 138 -18.85 11.11 4.06
CA LEU A 138 -19.58 9.85 4.26
C LEU A 138 -21.02 9.93 3.75
N GLU A 139 -21.70 11.05 4.00
CA GLU A 139 -23.07 11.27 3.51
C GLU A 139 -23.13 11.22 1.99
N ARG A 140 -22.23 11.96 1.29
CA ARG A 140 -22.17 11.92 -0.17
C ARG A 140 -21.93 10.52 -0.71
N GLU A 141 -20.93 9.84 -0.16
CA GLU A 141 -20.54 8.52 -0.63
C GLU A 141 -21.63 7.45 -0.37
N ILE A 142 -22.21 7.45 0.82
CA ILE A 142 -23.29 6.52 1.17
C ILE A 142 -24.54 6.82 0.32
N THR A 143 -24.87 8.11 0.12
CA THR A 143 -25.98 8.53 -0.75
C THR A 143 -25.76 8.02 -2.18
N ALA A 144 -24.58 8.23 -2.74
CA ALA A 144 -24.25 7.75 -4.09
C ALA A 144 -24.41 6.22 -4.22
N HIS A 145 -23.99 5.46 -3.20
CA HIS A 145 -24.15 4.01 -3.20
C HIS A 145 -25.62 3.57 -3.01
N VAL A 146 -26.41 4.30 -2.22
CA VAL A 146 -27.86 4.06 -2.10
C VAL A 146 -28.58 4.34 -3.43
N GLU A 147 -28.20 5.40 -4.12
CA GLU A 147 -28.73 5.69 -5.47
C GLU A 147 -28.33 4.64 -6.51
N ASP A 148 -27.13 4.07 -6.37
CA ASP A 148 -26.64 3.01 -7.22
C ASP A 148 -27.49 1.73 -7.11
N ILE A 149 -28.06 1.46 -5.95
CA ILE A 149 -28.89 0.29 -5.65
C ILE A 149 -30.38 0.66 -5.51
N LYS A 150 -30.91 1.43 -6.48
CA LYS A 150 -32.31 1.90 -6.46
C LYS A 150 -33.32 0.78 -6.23
N THR A 151 -33.04 -0.40 -6.76
CA THR A 151 -33.82 -1.62 -6.54
C THR A 151 -32.88 -2.67 -5.93
N LEU A 152 -33.35 -3.31 -4.85
CA LEU A 152 -32.63 -4.39 -4.21
C LEU A 152 -33.14 -5.78 -4.61
N ASP A 153 -34.22 -5.84 -5.41
CA ASP A 153 -34.83 -7.09 -5.88
C ASP A 153 -35.33 -6.92 -7.32
N PRO A 154 -34.57 -7.34 -8.32
CA PRO A 154 -33.20 -7.82 -8.27
C PRO A 154 -32.20 -6.67 -8.03
N PRO A 155 -31.01 -6.96 -7.47
CA PRO A 155 -29.94 -5.97 -7.36
C PRO A 155 -29.41 -5.61 -8.74
N PRO A 156 -28.87 -4.38 -8.91
CA PRO A 156 -28.29 -3.94 -10.19
C PRO A 156 -27.16 -4.86 -10.68
N ASP A 157 -27.10 -5.13 -11.99
CA ASP A 157 -26.13 -6.04 -12.62
C ASP A 157 -24.66 -5.74 -12.23
N ARG A 158 -24.32 -4.45 -12.10
CA ARG A 158 -22.95 -4.03 -11.74
C ARG A 158 -22.48 -4.48 -10.35
N VAL A 159 -23.40 -4.85 -9.46
CA VAL A 159 -23.09 -5.32 -8.10
C VAL A 159 -23.31 -6.82 -7.92
N VAL A 160 -23.90 -7.50 -8.89
CA VAL A 160 -24.14 -8.95 -8.84
C VAL A 160 -22.84 -9.72 -8.72
N GLY A 161 -21.81 -9.36 -9.48
CA GLY A 161 -20.48 -9.97 -9.36
C GLY A 161 -19.88 -9.82 -7.98
N ALA A 162 -19.99 -8.64 -7.35
CA ALA A 162 -19.52 -8.40 -5.98
C ALA A 162 -20.29 -9.26 -4.96
N LEU A 163 -21.59 -9.49 -5.17
CA LEU A 163 -22.40 -10.35 -4.31
C LEU A 163 -21.97 -11.81 -4.36
N THR A 164 -21.60 -12.31 -5.54
CA THR A 164 -21.27 -13.73 -5.75
C THR A 164 -19.83 -14.07 -5.43
N THR A 165 -18.89 -13.14 -5.61
CA THR A 165 -17.46 -13.38 -5.46
C THR A 165 -16.81 -12.60 -4.31
N GLY A 166 -17.50 -11.59 -3.81
CA GLY A 166 -16.97 -10.65 -2.84
C GLY A 166 -16.90 -11.19 -1.43
N GLU A 167 -15.77 -11.01 -0.78
CA GLU A 167 -15.56 -11.41 0.62
C GLU A 167 -16.26 -10.46 1.59
N PHE A 168 -16.39 -9.20 1.22
CA PHE A 168 -17.03 -8.16 2.04
C PHE A 168 -18.50 -7.94 1.67
N SER A 169 -18.86 -8.25 0.45
CA SER A 169 -20.21 -8.15 -0.10
C SER A 169 -21.01 -6.93 0.41
N TRP A 170 -22.23 -7.13 0.81
CA TRP A 170 -23.10 -6.09 1.34
C TRP A 170 -22.89 -5.78 2.83
N GLY A 171 -22.15 -6.63 3.57
CA GLY A 171 -21.97 -6.49 5.01
C GLY A 171 -21.35 -5.15 5.41
N THR A 172 -20.28 -4.75 4.72
CA THR A 172 -19.61 -3.49 4.98
C THR A 172 -20.50 -2.27 4.70
N PHE A 173 -21.34 -2.36 3.70
CA PHE A 173 -22.30 -1.30 3.39
C PHE A 173 -23.40 -1.20 4.46
N MET A 174 -23.92 -2.34 4.95
CA MET A 174 -24.83 -2.34 6.12
C MET A 174 -24.18 -1.69 7.34
N ARG A 175 -22.90 -2.01 7.61
CA ARG A 175 -22.15 -1.37 8.71
C ARG A 175 -21.99 0.14 8.51
N ALA A 176 -21.73 0.59 7.27
CA ALA A 176 -21.63 2.01 6.97
C ALA A 176 -22.96 2.75 7.22
N LEU A 177 -24.08 2.19 6.77
CA LEU A 177 -25.40 2.74 7.00
C LEU A 177 -25.74 2.84 8.50
N ALA A 178 -25.47 1.76 9.26
CA ALA A 178 -25.73 1.72 10.70
C ALA A 178 -24.90 2.72 11.47
N ALA A 179 -23.58 2.76 11.23
CA ALA A 179 -22.68 3.69 11.90
C ALA A 179 -22.96 5.14 11.51
N TYR A 180 -23.35 5.39 10.25
CA TYR A 180 -23.74 6.72 9.79
C TYR A 180 -25.03 7.20 10.50
N ALA A 181 -26.03 6.32 10.64
CA ALA A 181 -27.25 6.64 11.38
C ALA A 181 -26.95 7.06 12.84
N GLU A 182 -26.07 6.35 13.52
CA GLU A 182 -25.63 6.70 14.87
C GLU A 182 -24.82 8.03 14.89
N LEU A 183 -23.90 8.18 13.93
CA LEU A 183 -23.04 9.35 13.83
C LEU A 183 -23.82 10.64 13.54
N SER A 184 -24.79 10.60 12.62
CA SER A 184 -25.55 11.75 12.14
C SER A 184 -26.87 11.98 12.87
N GLY A 185 -27.40 10.97 13.55
CA GLY A 185 -28.76 10.95 14.08
C GLY A 185 -29.84 10.77 12.98
N ALA A 186 -29.43 10.56 11.73
CA ALA A 186 -30.35 10.42 10.60
C ALA A 186 -31.04 9.06 10.62
N ARG A 187 -32.36 9.03 10.44
CA ARG A 187 -33.12 7.80 10.27
C ARG A 187 -33.26 7.38 8.81
N ALA A 188 -33.09 8.29 7.88
CA ALA A 188 -33.23 8.05 6.44
C ALA A 188 -32.05 8.64 5.66
N ILE A 189 -31.76 8.04 4.51
CA ILE A 189 -30.77 8.52 3.54
C ILE A 189 -31.30 8.30 2.12
N ALA A 190 -31.16 9.29 1.24
CA ALA A 190 -31.74 9.27 -0.12
C ALA A 190 -33.23 8.88 -0.13
N GLY A 191 -34.02 9.38 0.85
CA GLY A 191 -35.43 9.11 0.99
C GLY A 191 -35.79 7.70 1.49
N ARG A 192 -34.81 6.89 1.91
CA ARG A 192 -35.01 5.51 2.38
C ARG A 192 -34.73 5.39 3.87
N ASP A 193 -35.63 4.73 4.60
CA ASP A 193 -35.45 4.38 6.01
C ASP A 193 -34.26 3.41 6.18
N ILE A 194 -33.28 3.81 6.97
CA ILE A 194 -32.02 3.06 7.12
C ILE A 194 -32.22 1.69 7.75
N PRO A 195 -33.00 1.51 8.85
CA PRO A 195 -33.30 0.19 9.39
C PRO A 195 -33.90 -0.76 8.36
N THR A 196 -34.90 -0.31 7.60
CA THR A 196 -35.57 -1.11 6.55
C THR A 196 -34.58 -1.47 5.44
N LEU A 197 -33.71 -0.53 5.02
CA LEU A 197 -32.70 -0.77 4.00
C LEU A 197 -31.69 -1.83 4.45
N ILE A 198 -31.17 -1.74 5.69
CA ILE A 198 -30.28 -2.74 6.27
C ILE A 198 -30.97 -4.11 6.33
N GLY A 199 -32.22 -4.16 6.79
CA GLY A 199 -33.02 -5.40 6.82
C GLY A 199 -33.06 -6.11 5.49
N LYS A 200 -33.39 -5.39 4.42
CA LYS A 200 -33.45 -5.92 3.04
C LYS A 200 -32.10 -6.35 2.50
N ILE A 201 -31.04 -5.54 2.73
CA ILE A 201 -29.67 -5.90 2.31
C ILE A 201 -29.23 -7.19 3.01
N GLY A 202 -29.52 -7.36 4.29
CA GLY A 202 -29.21 -8.59 5.03
C GLY A 202 -29.89 -9.83 4.48
N LEU A 203 -31.10 -9.71 3.91
CA LEU A 203 -31.76 -10.82 3.23
C LEU A 203 -31.06 -11.21 1.93
N ILE A 204 -30.54 -10.23 1.19
CA ILE A 204 -29.72 -10.50 0.00
C ILE A 204 -28.43 -11.24 0.43
N GLU A 205 -27.76 -10.76 1.47
CA GLU A 205 -26.54 -11.36 2.00
C GLU A 205 -26.77 -12.77 2.56
N SER A 206 -27.93 -13.05 3.17
CA SER A 206 -28.26 -14.37 3.72
C SER A 206 -28.31 -15.49 2.67
N ARG A 207 -28.55 -15.13 1.41
CA ARG A 207 -28.55 -16.05 0.26
C ARG A 207 -27.16 -16.38 -0.22
N GLN A 208 -26.14 -15.65 0.24
CA GLN A 208 -24.73 -15.90 -0.06
C GLN A 208 -24.14 -16.92 0.92
N SER A 209 -23.15 -17.69 0.48
CA SER A 209 -22.45 -18.65 1.35
C SER A 209 -21.01 -18.24 1.62
N GLY A 210 -20.53 -18.50 2.83
CA GLY A 210 -19.09 -18.49 3.16
C GLY A 210 -18.41 -17.12 3.16
N LYS A 211 -19.14 -16.02 3.38
CA LYS A 211 -18.62 -14.66 3.37
C LYS A 211 -18.40 -14.13 4.81
N ALA A 212 -17.34 -14.60 5.47
CA ALA A 212 -17.12 -14.32 6.88
C ALA A 212 -17.05 -12.83 7.22
N PHE A 213 -16.36 -12.01 6.42
CA PHE A 213 -16.31 -10.56 6.65
C PHE A 213 -17.66 -9.88 6.42
N ALA A 214 -18.40 -10.26 5.39
CA ALA A 214 -19.74 -9.72 5.16
C ALA A 214 -20.66 -10.03 6.33
N GLN A 215 -20.60 -11.22 6.87
CA GLN A 215 -21.37 -11.63 8.04
C GLN A 215 -20.94 -10.88 9.31
N LEU A 216 -19.64 -10.71 9.55
CA LEU A 216 -19.15 -9.89 10.65
C LEU A 216 -19.72 -8.48 10.61
N TYR A 217 -19.69 -7.86 9.44
CA TYR A 217 -20.17 -6.49 9.31
C TYR A 217 -21.70 -6.38 9.34
N ALA A 218 -22.42 -7.40 8.91
CA ALA A 218 -23.87 -7.50 9.13
C ALA A 218 -24.21 -7.60 10.64
N ALA A 219 -23.47 -8.43 11.38
CA ALA A 219 -23.61 -8.55 12.82
C ALA A 219 -23.30 -7.20 13.54
N LEU A 220 -22.26 -6.51 13.12
CA LEU A 220 -21.92 -5.18 13.62
C LEU A 220 -23.02 -4.16 13.30
N ALA A 221 -23.56 -4.17 12.09
CA ALA A 221 -24.65 -3.29 11.69
C ALA A 221 -25.89 -3.48 12.55
N LEU A 222 -26.29 -4.74 12.77
CA LEU A 222 -27.44 -5.03 13.63
C LEU A 222 -27.20 -4.57 15.06
N ARG A 223 -26.03 -4.83 15.62
CA ARG A 223 -25.64 -4.44 16.99
C ARG A 223 -25.65 -2.92 17.21
N HIS A 224 -25.35 -2.10 16.20
CA HIS A 224 -25.39 -0.63 16.30
C HIS A 224 -26.77 -0.11 16.74
N PHE A 225 -27.86 -0.81 16.40
CA PHE A 225 -29.22 -0.44 16.79
C PHE A 225 -29.66 -1.05 18.14
N GLY A 226 -28.74 -1.64 18.88
CA GLY A 226 -28.97 -2.25 20.17
C GLY A 226 -28.92 -3.78 20.16
N THR A 227 -28.60 -4.34 21.32
CA THR A 227 -28.41 -5.79 21.50
C THR A 227 -29.71 -6.54 21.81
N ASP A 228 -30.75 -5.85 22.33
CA ASP A 228 -32.09 -6.40 22.50
C ASP A 228 -32.81 -6.40 21.16
N LEU A 229 -32.89 -7.57 20.52
CA LEU A 229 -33.53 -7.73 19.23
C LEU A 229 -35.01 -7.33 19.22
N ASN A 230 -35.73 -7.47 20.37
CA ASN A 230 -37.15 -7.10 20.44
C ASN A 230 -37.33 -5.57 20.34
N ARG A 231 -36.29 -4.79 20.63
CA ARG A 231 -36.30 -3.32 20.57
C ARG A 231 -35.47 -2.78 19.39
N ASN A 232 -34.77 -3.67 18.67
CA ASN A 232 -33.88 -3.27 17.57
C ASN A 232 -34.70 -2.88 16.34
N PRO A 233 -34.62 -1.64 15.84
CA PRO A 233 -35.45 -1.16 14.74
C PRO A 233 -35.24 -1.91 13.43
N VAL A 234 -34.02 -2.42 13.14
CA VAL A 234 -33.80 -3.28 11.96
C VAL A 234 -34.57 -4.58 12.11
N TRP A 235 -34.49 -5.21 13.28
CA TRP A 235 -35.17 -6.48 13.57
C TRP A 235 -36.70 -6.36 13.54
N GLN A 236 -37.23 -5.20 13.93
CA GLN A 236 -38.69 -4.93 13.93
C GLN A 236 -39.25 -4.79 12.51
N THR A 237 -38.44 -4.44 11.49
CA THR A 237 -38.92 -4.34 10.10
C THR A 237 -39.07 -5.70 9.41
N LEU A 238 -38.55 -6.78 10.03
CA LEU A 238 -38.46 -8.11 9.41
C LEU A 238 -39.71 -8.99 9.76
N SER A 239 -40.17 -9.73 8.77
CA SER A 239 -41.12 -10.82 8.98
C SER A 239 -40.55 -11.99 9.78
N PRO A 240 -41.31 -12.95 10.29
CA PRO A 240 -40.79 -14.11 10.96
C PRO A 240 -39.80 -14.94 10.09
N GLU A 241 -40.10 -15.10 8.81
CA GLU A 241 -39.27 -15.81 7.84
C GLU A 241 -37.95 -15.06 7.57
N GLU A 242 -38.04 -13.74 7.45
CA GLU A 242 -36.88 -12.86 7.29
C GLU A 242 -35.95 -12.85 8.54
N LYS A 243 -36.55 -12.88 9.73
CA LYS A 243 -35.81 -13.08 10.99
C LYS A 243 -35.08 -14.41 11.02
N GLN A 244 -35.67 -15.47 10.49
CA GLN A 244 -34.99 -16.76 10.38
C GLN A 244 -33.83 -16.73 9.39
N ALA A 245 -33.95 -16.03 8.26
CA ALA A 245 -32.88 -15.83 7.31
C ALA A 245 -31.69 -15.05 7.95
N TRP A 246 -31.99 -14.02 8.73
CA TRP A 246 -30.98 -13.27 9.48
C TRP A 246 -30.32 -14.13 10.57
N ARG A 247 -31.06 -14.99 11.30
CA ARG A 247 -30.48 -15.95 12.24
C ARG A 247 -29.51 -16.88 11.55
N SER A 248 -29.87 -17.41 10.39
CA SER A 248 -29.00 -18.25 9.57
C SER A 248 -27.77 -17.48 9.06
N LEU A 249 -27.93 -16.20 8.67
CA LEU A 249 -26.81 -15.34 8.27
C LEU A 249 -25.80 -15.19 9.40
N LEU A 250 -26.24 -14.98 10.62
CA LEU A 250 -25.41 -14.68 11.78
C LEU A 250 -24.99 -15.92 12.57
N ASP A 251 -25.29 -17.13 12.09
CA ASP A 251 -24.83 -18.38 12.72
C ASP A 251 -23.32 -18.58 12.51
N PRO A 252 -22.50 -18.51 13.59
CA PRO A 252 -21.07 -18.71 13.48
C PRO A 252 -20.67 -20.15 13.18
N GLY A 253 -21.57 -21.12 13.33
CA GLY A 253 -21.38 -22.53 12.95
C GLY A 253 -21.10 -22.73 11.45
N ARG A 254 -21.35 -21.72 10.64
CA ARG A 254 -20.95 -21.70 9.21
C ARG A 254 -19.45 -21.58 8.99
N PHE A 255 -18.71 -21.10 9.99
CA PHE A 255 -17.29 -20.74 9.86
C PHE A 255 -16.36 -21.45 10.83
N TYR A 256 -16.90 -22.05 11.89
CA TYR A 256 -16.09 -22.72 12.89
C TYR A 256 -16.75 -24.03 13.34
N ASP A 257 -16.00 -25.12 13.18
CA ASP A 257 -16.37 -26.44 13.67
C ASP A 257 -15.75 -26.70 15.05
N ARG A 258 -16.61 -26.85 16.06
CA ARG A 258 -16.19 -27.11 17.45
C ARG A 258 -15.53 -28.47 17.64
N GLN A 259 -15.92 -29.49 16.86
CA GLN A 259 -15.37 -30.81 17.02
C GLN A 259 -13.90 -30.84 16.61
N SER A 260 -13.57 -30.31 15.46
CA SER A 260 -12.20 -30.20 14.97
C SER A 260 -11.45 -28.99 15.52
N ARG A 261 -12.14 -28.03 16.12
CA ARG A 261 -11.63 -26.73 16.58
C ARG A 261 -10.93 -25.94 15.47
N ARG A 262 -11.50 -25.97 14.27
CA ARG A 262 -10.93 -25.32 13.07
C ARG A 262 -11.98 -24.47 12.35
N VAL A 263 -11.47 -23.47 11.61
CA VAL A 263 -12.31 -22.74 10.67
C VAL A 263 -12.68 -23.62 9.48
N ILE A 264 -13.91 -23.47 8.99
CA ILE A 264 -14.48 -24.28 7.90
C ILE A 264 -14.21 -23.59 6.57
N ASN A 265 -13.47 -24.23 5.67
CA ASN A 265 -13.16 -23.72 4.31
C ASN A 265 -12.58 -22.31 4.26
N LEU A 266 -11.90 -21.89 5.31
CA LEU A 266 -11.27 -20.58 5.45
C LEU A 266 -9.82 -20.76 5.94
N PRO A 267 -8.92 -19.81 5.64
CA PRO A 267 -7.60 -19.78 6.25
C PRO A 267 -7.68 -19.65 7.79
N GLU A 268 -6.76 -20.25 8.51
CA GLU A 268 -6.75 -20.26 9.99
C GLU A 268 -6.72 -18.85 10.63
N ASN A 269 -6.21 -17.85 9.95
CA ASN A 269 -6.24 -16.47 10.42
C ASN A 269 -7.68 -15.89 10.54
N TYR A 270 -8.65 -16.46 9.83
CA TYR A 270 -10.06 -16.08 9.96
C TYR A 270 -10.67 -16.48 11.32
N LEU A 271 -9.93 -17.18 12.14
CA LEU A 271 -10.33 -17.46 13.51
C LEU A 271 -10.66 -16.18 14.30
N GLY A 272 -9.92 -15.08 14.04
CA GLY A 272 -10.23 -13.77 14.60
C GLY A 272 -11.59 -13.21 14.15
N VAL A 273 -11.92 -13.36 12.87
CA VAL A 273 -13.23 -12.96 12.32
C VAL A 273 -14.36 -13.79 12.91
N ALA A 274 -14.18 -15.12 12.91
CA ALA A 274 -15.18 -16.07 13.43
C ALA A 274 -15.44 -15.88 14.94
N SER A 275 -14.40 -15.60 15.74
CA SER A 275 -14.53 -15.27 17.16
C SER A 275 -15.41 -14.03 17.39
N ARG A 276 -15.20 -12.99 16.58
CA ARG A 276 -15.98 -11.75 16.69
C ARG A 276 -17.43 -11.93 16.27
N ILE A 277 -17.69 -12.72 15.21
CA ILE A 277 -19.05 -13.10 14.81
C ILE A 277 -19.74 -13.85 15.95
N ALA A 278 -19.08 -14.87 16.54
CA ALA A 278 -19.63 -15.67 17.61
C ALA A 278 -19.99 -14.81 18.85
N ALA A 279 -19.09 -13.92 19.27
CA ALA A 279 -19.32 -13.05 20.41
C ALA A 279 -20.52 -12.10 20.19
N ILE A 280 -20.61 -11.47 19.01
CA ILE A 280 -21.71 -10.57 18.68
C ILE A 280 -23.02 -11.36 18.55
N SER A 281 -23.02 -12.53 17.90
CA SER A 281 -24.23 -13.36 17.75
C SER A 281 -24.74 -13.87 19.09
N TYR A 282 -23.86 -14.15 20.04
CA TYR A 282 -24.24 -14.47 21.41
C TYR A 282 -24.84 -13.25 22.13
N GLN A 283 -24.20 -12.09 22.02
CA GLN A 283 -24.70 -10.85 22.62
C GLN A 283 -26.08 -10.46 22.09
N LEU A 284 -26.38 -10.72 20.81
CA LEU A 284 -27.67 -10.50 20.16
C LEU A 284 -28.69 -11.59 20.47
N GLY A 285 -28.36 -12.67 21.19
CA GLY A 285 -29.23 -13.81 21.42
C GLY A 285 -29.56 -14.64 20.15
N ILE A 286 -28.75 -14.51 19.10
CA ILE A 286 -28.86 -15.37 17.90
C ILE A 286 -28.44 -16.79 18.24
N ILE A 287 -27.37 -16.94 19.00
CA ILE A 287 -26.93 -18.20 19.61
C ILE A 287 -27.07 -18.10 21.13
N THR A 288 -27.48 -19.20 21.76
CA THR A 288 -27.73 -19.26 23.21
C THR A 288 -26.60 -19.96 23.99
N GLY A 289 -25.72 -20.66 23.30
CA GLY A 289 -24.67 -21.46 23.92
C GLY A 289 -23.38 -20.70 24.18
N ARG A 290 -23.16 -20.21 25.41
CA ARG A 290 -21.89 -19.59 25.80
C ARG A 290 -20.68 -20.50 25.53
N ALA A 291 -20.81 -21.80 25.74
CA ALA A 291 -19.76 -22.77 25.51
C ALA A 291 -19.19 -22.76 24.05
N TYR A 292 -19.98 -22.32 23.07
CA TYR A 292 -19.49 -22.14 21.70
C TYR A 292 -18.52 -20.95 21.62
N VAL A 293 -18.89 -19.83 22.24
CA VAL A 293 -18.08 -18.60 22.25
C VAL A 293 -16.80 -18.82 23.03
N ASP A 294 -16.89 -19.49 24.18
CA ASP A 294 -15.72 -19.79 25.01
C ASP A 294 -14.73 -20.69 24.26
N ASP A 295 -15.18 -21.74 23.59
CA ASP A 295 -14.31 -22.65 22.83
C ASP A 295 -13.56 -21.95 21.69
N ILE A 296 -14.25 -21.13 20.89
CA ILE A 296 -13.60 -20.42 19.80
C ILE A 296 -12.65 -19.34 20.29
N LEU A 297 -12.97 -18.65 21.39
CA LEU A 297 -12.10 -17.66 22.00
C LEU A 297 -10.86 -18.28 22.61
N ASP A 298 -11.00 -19.41 23.32
CA ASP A 298 -9.87 -20.16 23.86
C ASP A 298 -8.91 -20.61 22.75
N ARG A 299 -9.45 -21.12 21.65
CA ARG A 299 -8.65 -21.53 20.49
C ARG A 299 -7.94 -20.33 19.84
N ALA A 300 -8.64 -19.20 19.71
CA ALA A 300 -8.08 -17.98 19.16
C ALA A 300 -6.99 -17.39 20.07
N ALA A 301 -7.25 -17.27 21.36
CA ALA A 301 -6.28 -16.77 22.32
C ALA A 301 -5.03 -17.65 22.38
N GLN A 302 -5.17 -18.97 22.38
CA GLN A 302 -4.04 -19.88 22.30
C GLN A 302 -3.14 -19.62 21.10
N GLN A 303 -3.74 -19.35 19.93
CA GLN A 303 -2.98 -19.03 18.73
C GLN A 303 -2.20 -17.72 18.86
N PHE A 304 -2.79 -16.69 19.49
CA PHE A 304 -2.19 -15.36 19.60
C PHE A 304 -1.22 -15.20 20.77
N THR A 305 -1.28 -16.05 21.79
CA THR A 305 -0.45 -15.96 22.98
C THR A 305 0.66 -17.03 23.04
N SER A 306 0.87 -17.80 22.00
CA SER A 306 1.82 -18.91 21.96
C SER A 306 3.31 -18.52 21.90
N GLY A 307 3.67 -17.35 22.37
CA GLY A 307 5.08 -16.95 22.62
C GLY A 307 5.80 -16.24 21.48
N ALA A 308 5.09 -15.91 20.39
CA ALA A 308 5.58 -15.08 19.30
C ALA A 308 4.54 -14.00 18.98
N LEU A 309 4.95 -12.91 18.31
CA LEU A 309 3.96 -12.06 17.67
C LEU A 309 3.18 -12.90 16.66
N TYR A 310 1.88 -12.71 16.64
CA TYR A 310 0.99 -13.53 15.82
C TYR A 310 1.39 -13.52 14.35
N ALA A 311 1.49 -14.71 13.79
CA ALA A 311 1.65 -14.92 12.37
C ALA A 311 0.27 -15.03 11.70
N ASP A 312 0.08 -14.29 10.60
CA ASP A 312 -1.20 -14.13 9.93
C ASP A 312 -1.88 -15.44 9.52
N ASP A 313 -1.17 -16.40 8.92
CA ASP A 313 -1.82 -17.58 8.34
C ASP A 313 -1.87 -18.80 9.25
N ALA A 314 -0.78 -19.14 9.90
CA ALA A 314 -0.69 -20.28 10.82
C ALA A 314 0.63 -20.21 11.58
N ILE A 315 0.63 -20.66 12.81
CA ILE A 315 1.84 -20.79 13.61
C ILE A 315 2.57 -22.08 13.21
N PRO A 316 3.87 -22.05 12.99
CA PRO A 316 4.84 -20.95 13.03
C PRO A 316 5.40 -20.58 11.64
N THR A 317 4.59 -20.06 10.73
CA THR A 317 5.02 -19.78 9.36
C THR A 317 5.96 -18.57 9.25
N GLY A 318 6.01 -17.72 10.28
CA GLY A 318 6.79 -16.48 10.26
C GLY A 318 6.18 -15.35 9.46
N ARG A 319 4.93 -15.48 9.01
CA ARG A 319 4.22 -14.38 8.38
C ARG A 319 3.77 -13.37 9.43
N TYR A 320 4.14 -12.13 9.20
CA TYR A 320 3.65 -10.98 9.94
C TYR A 320 3.41 -9.82 8.97
N ASP A 321 2.22 -9.28 8.96
CA ASP A 321 1.82 -8.10 8.21
C ASP A 321 0.69 -7.37 8.94
N ARG A 322 0.06 -6.39 8.28
CA ARG A 322 -1.04 -5.62 8.84
C ARG A 322 -2.19 -6.47 9.42
N TYR A 323 -2.48 -7.60 8.83
CA TYR A 323 -3.55 -8.48 9.29
C TYR A 323 -3.26 -9.12 10.66
N SER A 324 -1.99 -9.30 11.00
CA SER A 324 -1.61 -9.88 12.30
C SER A 324 -2.18 -9.06 13.46
N GLN A 325 -2.06 -7.72 13.40
CA GLN A 325 -2.66 -6.85 14.40
C GLN A 325 -4.18 -6.68 14.23
N GLU A 326 -4.72 -6.73 12.99
CA GLU A 326 -6.16 -6.60 12.75
C GLU A 326 -6.91 -7.77 13.40
N TYR A 327 -6.45 -8.99 13.22
CA TYR A 327 -7.09 -10.17 13.84
C TYR A 327 -6.88 -10.21 15.35
N ALA A 328 -5.73 -9.77 15.86
CA ALA A 328 -5.52 -9.64 17.30
C ALA A 328 -6.55 -8.68 17.93
N ARG A 329 -6.79 -7.52 17.31
CA ARG A 329 -7.84 -6.58 17.75
C ARG A 329 -9.23 -7.20 17.67
N TYR A 330 -9.52 -8.02 16.67
CA TYR A 330 -10.82 -8.69 16.55
C TYR A 330 -11.06 -9.70 17.67
N ILE A 331 -10.03 -10.47 18.07
CA ILE A 331 -10.14 -11.40 19.19
C ILE A 331 -10.28 -10.63 20.50
N TYR A 332 -9.53 -9.53 20.67
CA TYR A 332 -9.65 -8.68 21.84
C TYR A 332 -11.06 -8.10 21.97
N ASP A 333 -11.61 -7.50 20.89
CA ASP A 333 -13.00 -7.01 20.85
C ASP A 333 -14.03 -8.13 21.13
N ALA A 334 -13.78 -9.35 20.67
CA ALA A 334 -14.65 -10.49 20.92
C ALA A 334 -14.60 -10.94 22.39
N ALA A 335 -13.42 -10.97 22.99
CA ALA A 335 -13.22 -11.27 24.39
C ALA A 335 -13.89 -10.22 25.30
N GLU A 336 -13.77 -8.93 24.95
CA GLU A 336 -14.44 -7.83 25.64
C GLU A 336 -15.98 -7.97 25.55
N THR A 337 -16.51 -8.23 24.33
CA THR A 337 -17.94 -8.44 24.09
C THR A 337 -18.50 -9.62 24.90
N SER A 338 -17.66 -10.62 25.23
CA SER A 338 -18.04 -11.84 25.93
C SER A 338 -17.61 -11.85 27.41
N ASP A 339 -17.09 -10.74 27.94
CA ASP A 339 -16.57 -10.60 29.32
C ASP A 339 -15.51 -11.67 29.68
N ARG A 340 -14.61 -12.01 28.74
CA ARG A 340 -13.49 -12.94 28.93
C ARG A 340 -12.24 -12.19 29.40
N LYS A 341 -12.24 -11.79 30.67
CA LYS A 341 -11.16 -11.02 31.32
C LYS A 341 -9.81 -11.75 31.33
N ASP A 342 -9.83 -13.06 31.40
CA ASP A 342 -8.66 -13.92 31.30
C ASP A 342 -7.96 -13.78 29.95
N ILE A 343 -8.70 -13.79 28.84
CA ILE A 343 -8.17 -13.61 27.48
C ILE A 343 -7.69 -12.17 27.27
N LEU A 344 -8.47 -11.17 27.71
CA LEU A 344 -8.06 -9.76 27.64
C LEU A 344 -6.68 -9.56 28.29
N LYS A 345 -6.50 -10.09 29.50
CA LYS A 345 -5.22 -10.03 30.22
C LYS A 345 -4.10 -10.77 29.51
N ALA A 346 -4.38 -11.96 28.95
CA ALA A 346 -3.39 -12.75 28.24
C ALA A 346 -2.91 -12.06 26.93
N MET A 347 -3.79 -11.34 26.24
CA MET A 347 -3.48 -10.67 24.98
C MET A 347 -2.82 -9.27 25.13
N GLU A 348 -2.95 -8.67 26.32
CA GLU A 348 -2.48 -7.30 26.56
C GLU A 348 -1.00 -7.07 26.22
N PRO A 349 -0.04 -7.94 26.62
CA PRO A 349 1.38 -7.74 26.28
C PRO A 349 1.63 -7.73 24.78
N THR A 350 1.02 -8.64 24.04
CA THR A 350 1.18 -8.76 22.58
C THR A 350 0.59 -7.55 21.86
N LEU A 351 -0.61 -7.10 22.26
CA LEU A 351 -1.23 -5.91 21.67
C LEU A 351 -0.43 -4.64 21.94
N LYS A 352 0.15 -4.47 23.12
CA LYS A 352 1.06 -3.33 23.41
C LYS A 352 2.23 -3.28 22.45
N VAL A 353 2.89 -4.42 22.23
CA VAL A 353 4.01 -4.51 21.29
C VAL A 353 3.57 -4.22 19.85
N GLN A 354 2.42 -4.77 19.43
CA GLN A 354 1.89 -4.55 18.08
C GLN A 354 1.49 -3.08 17.83
N MET A 355 0.88 -2.42 18.81
CA MET A 355 0.50 -1.00 18.69
C MET A 355 1.72 -0.08 18.71
N GLN A 356 2.74 -0.41 19.51
CA GLN A 356 4.03 0.30 19.48
C GLN A 356 4.73 0.10 18.13
N LEU A 357 4.75 -1.13 17.60
CA LEU A 357 5.34 -1.40 16.27
C LEU A 357 4.62 -0.63 15.16
N TRP A 358 3.28 -0.59 15.18
CA TRP A 358 2.52 0.22 14.22
C TRP A 358 2.93 1.70 14.30
N TRP A 359 3.06 2.27 15.51
CA TRP A 359 3.48 3.66 15.70
C TRP A 359 4.88 3.92 15.15
N ASP A 360 5.77 2.97 15.35
CA ASP A 360 7.14 3.05 14.84
C ASP A 360 7.21 2.93 13.32
N LEU A 361 6.27 2.23 12.71
CA LEU A 361 6.15 2.07 11.26
C LEU A 361 5.52 3.26 10.55
N LEU A 362 4.78 4.12 11.28
CA LEU A 362 4.11 5.27 10.67
C LEU A 362 5.10 6.16 9.91
N SER A 363 4.70 6.51 8.69
CA SER A 363 5.33 7.59 7.94
C SER A 363 4.62 8.94 8.22
N PRO A 364 5.27 10.08 7.93
CA PRO A 364 4.70 11.41 8.18
C PRO A 364 3.38 11.68 7.47
N ASP A 365 3.05 10.94 6.43
CA ASP A 365 1.77 10.97 5.72
C ASP A 365 0.70 10.04 6.31
N GLY A 366 0.97 9.43 7.46
CA GLY A 366 0.04 8.56 8.16
C GLY A 366 -0.09 7.16 7.57
N TYR A 367 0.78 6.76 6.63
CA TYR A 367 0.80 5.39 6.12
C TYR A 367 1.38 4.45 7.17
N GLY A 368 0.67 3.38 7.48
CA GLY A 368 1.06 2.43 8.52
C GLY A 368 2.06 1.38 8.03
N TYR A 369 1.58 0.16 7.78
CA TYR A 369 2.43 -0.96 7.35
C TYR A 369 2.88 -0.81 5.90
N PRO A 370 4.21 -0.68 5.61
CA PRO A 370 4.69 -0.48 4.25
C PRO A 370 4.95 -1.79 3.49
N TRP A 371 4.79 -2.95 4.11
CA TRP A 371 4.97 -4.27 3.52
C TRP A 371 3.77 -5.18 3.80
N GLY A 372 3.71 -6.32 3.11
CA GLY A 372 2.68 -7.32 3.24
C GLY A 372 1.55 -7.13 2.23
N ARG A 373 0.54 -7.98 2.32
CA ARG A 373 -0.60 -7.96 1.40
C ARG A 373 -1.57 -6.81 1.66
N SER A 374 -2.39 -6.51 0.66
CA SER A 374 -3.47 -5.52 0.72
C SER A 374 -2.97 -4.12 1.07
N LEU A 375 -1.87 -3.73 0.45
CA LEU A 375 -1.31 -2.38 0.55
C LEU A 375 -2.15 -1.37 -0.25
N GLY A 376 -1.73 -0.13 -0.27
CA GLY A 376 -2.41 0.97 -0.97
C GLY A 376 -3.36 1.73 -0.07
N ALA A 377 -4.60 1.97 -0.50
CA ALA A 377 -5.61 2.68 0.29
C ALA A 377 -5.79 2.08 1.68
N ILE A 378 -5.67 0.75 1.78
CA ILE A 378 -5.80 0.02 3.05
C ILE A 378 -4.72 0.41 4.06
N GLY A 379 -3.51 0.79 3.62
CA GLY A 379 -2.47 1.25 4.53
C GLY A 379 -2.83 2.53 5.29
N TYR A 380 -3.55 3.46 4.66
CA TYR A 380 -4.10 4.64 5.34
C TYR A 380 -5.31 4.29 6.20
N MET A 381 -6.19 3.40 5.69
CA MET A 381 -7.36 2.95 6.43
C MET A 381 -6.97 2.19 7.70
N ASP A 382 -5.89 1.44 7.69
CA ASP A 382 -5.32 0.79 8.87
C ASP A 382 -5.02 1.79 9.99
N THR A 383 -4.40 2.92 9.66
CA THR A 383 -4.14 3.99 10.64
C THR A 383 -5.44 4.52 11.22
N VAL A 384 -6.46 4.75 10.40
CA VAL A 384 -7.78 5.21 10.84
C VAL A 384 -8.42 4.19 11.80
N GLU A 385 -8.41 2.90 11.47
CA GLU A 385 -8.98 1.84 12.31
C GLU A 385 -8.18 1.61 13.61
N ILE A 386 -6.84 1.67 13.54
CA ILE A 386 -5.98 1.50 14.72
C ILE A 386 -6.17 2.68 15.68
N VAL A 387 -6.20 3.91 15.19
CA VAL A 387 -6.46 5.08 16.05
C VAL A 387 -7.83 4.97 16.70
N ALA A 388 -8.86 4.53 15.99
CA ALA A 388 -10.19 4.31 16.58
C ALA A 388 -10.19 3.19 17.64
N PHE A 389 -9.39 2.16 17.47
CA PHE A 389 -9.17 1.13 18.50
C PHE A 389 -8.45 1.72 19.72
N LEU A 390 -7.36 2.44 19.51
CA LEU A 390 -6.58 3.10 20.58
C LEU A 390 -7.37 4.18 21.31
N ALA A 391 -8.30 4.84 20.63
CA ALA A 391 -9.21 5.79 21.27
C ALA A 391 -10.03 5.08 22.36
N ARG A 392 -10.60 3.90 22.07
CA ARG A 392 -11.38 3.10 23.02
C ARG A 392 -10.54 2.37 24.07
N HIS A 393 -9.26 2.12 23.80
CA HIS A 393 -8.36 1.32 24.63
C HIS A 393 -7.08 2.11 25.01
N PRO A 394 -7.17 3.08 25.94
CA PRO A 394 -6.05 3.96 26.28
C PRO A 394 -4.82 3.24 26.82
N GLN A 395 -4.97 2.02 27.37
CA GLN A 395 -3.87 1.21 27.87
C GLN A 395 -2.91 0.71 26.77
N PHE A 396 -3.31 0.79 25.50
CA PHE A 396 -2.49 0.40 24.35
C PHE A 396 -1.90 1.59 23.59
N ARG A 397 -2.20 2.82 23.98
CA ARG A 397 -1.75 4.02 23.24
C ARG A 397 -0.23 4.18 23.31
N PRO A 398 0.48 4.17 22.18
CA PRO A 398 1.91 4.43 22.13
C PRO A 398 2.26 5.92 22.22
N ALA A 399 1.26 6.80 22.07
CA ALA A 399 1.39 8.25 22.09
C ALA A 399 0.12 8.91 22.65
N PRO A 400 0.18 10.19 23.07
CA PRO A 400 -0.99 10.95 23.50
C PRO A 400 -2.08 10.99 22.42
N MET A 401 -3.35 11.04 22.83
CA MET A 401 -4.50 11.03 21.93
C MET A 401 -4.46 12.18 20.90
N SER A 402 -3.92 13.34 21.25
CA SER A 402 -3.72 14.46 20.33
C SER A 402 -2.78 14.14 19.16
N GLN A 403 -1.70 13.37 19.42
CA GLN A 403 -0.80 12.91 18.35
C GLN A 403 -1.44 11.80 17.52
N LEU A 404 -2.21 10.92 18.14
CA LEU A 404 -2.99 9.90 17.43
C LEU A 404 -4.05 10.55 16.54
N ALA A 405 -4.69 11.66 17.01
CA ALA A 405 -5.62 12.44 16.21
C ALA A 405 -4.94 13.08 14.99
N THR A 406 -3.71 13.56 15.15
CA THR A 406 -2.90 14.03 14.03
C THR A 406 -2.64 12.90 13.02
N ALA A 407 -2.26 11.70 13.49
CA ALA A 407 -2.03 10.54 12.61
C ALA A 407 -3.30 10.16 11.84
N TYR A 408 -4.46 10.15 12.52
CA TYR A 408 -5.77 9.92 11.89
C TYR A 408 -6.05 10.94 10.79
N TYR A 409 -5.91 12.23 11.09
CA TYR A 409 -6.15 13.33 10.16
C TYR A 409 -5.25 13.26 8.93
N VAL A 410 -3.96 13.03 9.14
CA VAL A 410 -2.99 12.95 8.04
C VAL A 410 -3.29 11.75 7.14
N ALA A 411 -3.56 10.57 7.72
CA ALA A 411 -3.97 9.38 6.97
C ALA A 411 -5.25 9.62 6.16
N TRP A 412 -6.25 10.28 6.76
CA TRP A 412 -7.49 10.65 6.10
C TRP A 412 -7.25 11.58 4.90
N ARG A 413 -6.44 12.63 5.07
CA ARG A 413 -6.13 13.58 3.99
C ARG A 413 -5.46 12.91 2.81
N TRP A 414 -4.49 12.01 3.07
CA TRP A 414 -3.78 11.31 2.01
C TRP A 414 -4.65 10.26 1.34
N LEU A 415 -5.51 9.58 2.09
CA LEU A 415 -6.52 8.68 1.53
C LEU A 415 -7.40 9.41 0.52
N ARG A 416 -7.96 10.56 0.89
CA ARG A 416 -8.76 11.38 -0.02
C ARG A 416 -7.99 11.81 -1.25
N ARG A 417 -6.78 12.35 -1.05
CA ARG A 417 -5.97 12.88 -2.16
C ARG A 417 -5.61 11.81 -3.18
N ASP A 418 -5.20 10.64 -2.72
CA ASP A 418 -4.59 9.63 -3.56
C ASP A 418 -5.59 8.59 -4.11
N PHE A 419 -6.74 8.43 -3.46
CA PHE A 419 -7.71 7.38 -3.80
C PHE A 419 -9.11 7.92 -4.13
N GLN A 420 -9.26 9.19 -4.32
CA GLN A 420 -10.49 9.80 -4.83
C GLN A 420 -10.38 9.97 -6.34
N ASP A 421 -11.38 9.50 -7.09
CA ASP A 421 -11.42 9.63 -8.54
C ASP A 421 -11.87 11.04 -9.00
N ASN A 422 -11.94 11.26 -10.31
CA ASN A 422 -12.38 12.52 -10.88
C ASN A 422 -13.86 12.87 -10.58
N LYS A 423 -14.63 11.90 -10.10
CA LYS A 423 -16.03 12.10 -9.66
C LYS A 423 -16.12 12.36 -8.15
N HIS A 424 -14.99 12.49 -7.49
CA HIS A 424 -14.88 12.63 -6.04
C HIS A 424 -15.41 11.43 -5.25
N VAL A 425 -15.36 10.23 -5.86
CA VAL A 425 -15.69 8.96 -5.24
C VAL A 425 -14.40 8.20 -4.93
N LEU A 426 -14.36 7.50 -3.80
CA LEU A 426 -13.21 6.66 -3.48
C LEU A 426 -13.04 5.54 -4.52
N SER A 427 -11.83 5.40 -5.00
CA SER A 427 -11.42 4.32 -5.90
C SER A 427 -10.09 3.73 -5.43
N VAL A 428 -10.16 2.57 -4.83
CA VAL A 428 -9.01 1.92 -4.17
C VAL A 428 -7.95 1.42 -5.17
N PHE A 429 -8.29 1.35 -6.44
CA PHE A 429 -7.39 0.93 -7.52
C PHE A 429 -7.03 2.05 -8.51
N ALA A 430 -7.43 3.28 -8.19
CA ALA A 430 -7.16 4.42 -9.06
C ALA A 430 -5.65 4.70 -9.21
N PHE A 431 -5.31 5.33 -10.33
CA PHE A 431 -3.99 5.91 -10.58
C PHE A 431 -2.81 4.92 -10.49
N GLY A 432 -3.00 3.69 -10.98
CA GLY A 432 -1.94 2.69 -11.00
C GLY A 432 -1.62 2.07 -9.64
N ARG A 433 -2.56 2.14 -8.67
CA ARG A 433 -2.41 1.57 -7.33
C ARG A 433 -3.00 0.17 -7.22
N GLY A 434 -2.55 -0.54 -6.20
CA GLY A 434 -3.12 -1.82 -5.78
C GLY A 434 -2.78 -3.01 -6.68
N ASN A 435 -3.35 -4.16 -6.36
CA ASN A 435 -3.07 -5.42 -7.03
C ASN A 435 -3.66 -5.46 -8.45
N TYR A 436 -2.84 -5.82 -9.42
CA TYR A 436 -3.23 -5.94 -10.83
C TYR A 436 -4.40 -6.91 -11.05
N SER A 437 -4.46 -8.03 -10.32
CA SER A 437 -5.51 -9.04 -10.46
C SER A 437 -6.89 -8.58 -9.95
N TYR A 438 -6.96 -7.47 -9.21
CA TYR A 438 -8.20 -6.94 -8.62
C TYR A 438 -8.79 -5.77 -9.40
N ILE A 439 -8.24 -5.44 -10.58
CA ILE A 439 -8.71 -4.32 -11.41
C ILE A 439 -9.95 -4.72 -12.21
N ASN A 440 -11.08 -4.90 -11.54
CA ASN A 440 -12.36 -5.07 -12.18
C ASN A 440 -13.44 -4.27 -11.42
N LYS A 441 -14.55 -3.95 -12.09
CA LYS A 441 -15.59 -3.09 -11.52
C LYS A 441 -16.25 -3.69 -10.28
N GLU A 442 -16.45 -4.99 -10.27
CA GLU A 442 -17.09 -5.71 -9.16
C GLU A 442 -16.18 -5.69 -7.93
N ARG A 443 -14.88 -5.95 -8.11
CA ARG A 443 -13.92 -5.92 -7.03
C ARG A 443 -13.70 -4.51 -6.49
N GLU A 444 -13.66 -3.52 -7.37
CA GLU A 444 -13.56 -2.11 -6.99
C GLU A 444 -14.74 -1.68 -6.12
N TRP A 445 -15.97 -1.96 -6.55
CA TRP A 445 -17.19 -1.64 -5.80
C TRP A 445 -17.16 -2.31 -4.41
N GLN A 446 -16.81 -3.59 -4.34
CA GLN A 446 -16.70 -4.34 -3.10
C GLN A 446 -15.66 -3.73 -2.14
N GLN A 447 -14.47 -3.38 -2.63
CA GLN A 447 -13.43 -2.78 -1.80
C GLN A 447 -13.83 -1.38 -1.33
N THR A 448 -14.47 -0.60 -2.19
CA THR A 448 -14.93 0.75 -1.85
C THR A 448 -15.99 0.72 -0.76
N THR A 449 -17.00 -0.15 -0.86
CA THR A 449 -17.99 -0.32 0.21
C THR A 449 -17.39 -0.84 1.50
N GLY A 450 -16.35 -1.69 1.41
CA GLY A 450 -15.54 -2.14 2.54
C GLY A 450 -14.89 -0.97 3.28
N PHE A 451 -14.38 -0.01 2.53
CA PHE A 451 -13.79 1.21 3.08
C PHE A 451 -14.80 2.05 3.84
N PHE A 452 -16.01 2.26 3.30
CA PHE A 452 -17.02 3.05 3.98
C PHE A 452 -17.43 2.45 5.32
N GLY A 453 -17.67 1.15 5.35
CA GLY A 453 -18.03 0.46 6.58
C GLY A 453 -16.96 0.60 7.66
N LYS A 454 -15.69 0.51 7.25
CA LYS A 454 -14.55 0.67 8.14
C LYS A 454 -14.37 2.13 8.60
N LEU A 455 -14.37 3.06 7.65
CA LEU A 455 -14.19 4.49 7.94
C LEU A 455 -15.33 5.02 8.84
N THR A 456 -16.58 4.72 8.50
CA THR A 456 -17.73 5.21 9.27
C THR A 456 -17.70 4.70 10.70
N GLY A 457 -17.46 3.40 10.90
CA GLY A 457 -17.36 2.82 12.24
C GLY A 457 -16.15 3.31 13.03
N ALA A 458 -15.02 3.55 12.36
CA ALA A 458 -13.83 4.11 13.01
C ALA A 458 -14.04 5.58 13.41
N HIS A 459 -14.64 6.38 12.53
CA HIS A 459 -14.90 7.79 12.81
C HIS A 459 -15.90 7.99 13.93
N LEU A 460 -16.93 7.16 14.00
CA LEU A 460 -17.88 7.18 15.13
C LEU A 460 -17.17 7.02 16.48
N ALA A 461 -16.29 6.00 16.60
CA ALA A 461 -15.53 5.77 17.83
C ALA A 461 -14.51 6.88 18.12
N PHE A 462 -13.84 7.38 17.09
CA PHE A 462 -12.85 8.43 17.22
C PHE A 462 -13.45 9.76 17.66
N ALA A 463 -14.51 10.23 16.99
CA ALA A 463 -15.18 11.49 17.31
C ALA A 463 -15.75 11.49 18.74
N LYS A 464 -16.31 10.36 19.18
CA LYS A 464 -16.81 10.19 20.55
C LYS A 464 -15.71 10.42 21.58
N VAL A 465 -14.55 9.80 21.42
CA VAL A 465 -13.44 9.92 22.38
C VAL A 465 -12.81 11.31 22.35
N LEU A 466 -12.69 11.95 21.18
CA LEU A 466 -12.25 13.36 21.14
C LEU A 466 -13.14 14.27 21.97
N ALA A 467 -14.46 14.06 21.91
CA ALA A 467 -15.41 14.83 22.71
C ALA A 467 -15.28 14.50 24.22
N GLU A 468 -15.18 13.23 24.59
CA GLU A 468 -15.02 12.77 25.97
C GLU A 468 -13.72 13.28 26.62
N GLU A 469 -12.60 13.33 25.87
CA GLU A 469 -11.31 13.83 26.34
C GLU A 469 -11.11 15.34 26.12
N ASN A 470 -12.13 16.06 25.65
CA ASN A 470 -12.10 17.51 25.38
C ASN A 470 -10.98 17.93 24.43
N ILE A 471 -10.65 17.10 23.44
CA ILE A 471 -9.65 17.42 22.40
C ILE A 471 -10.34 18.23 21.31
N THR A 472 -10.20 19.55 21.37
CA THR A 472 -10.84 20.49 20.41
C THR A 472 -9.98 20.80 19.21
N SER A 473 -8.65 20.60 19.31
CA SER A 473 -7.70 20.81 18.21
C SER A 473 -6.45 19.96 18.37
N PHE A 474 -5.75 19.72 17.27
CA PHE A 474 -4.48 18.97 17.20
C PHE A 474 -3.63 19.46 16.01
N ALA A 475 -2.36 19.08 15.97
CA ALA A 475 -1.44 19.52 14.93
C ALA A 475 -1.85 19.01 13.53
N ALA A 476 -1.65 19.85 12.50
CA ALA A 476 -1.93 19.48 11.11
C ALA A 476 -0.84 18.60 10.48
N GLN A 477 0.33 18.49 11.11
CA GLN A 477 1.47 17.71 10.64
C GLN A 477 1.90 16.72 11.70
N LEU A 478 2.19 15.51 11.26
CA LEU A 478 2.64 14.42 12.12
C LEU A 478 4.17 14.48 12.28
N HIS A 479 4.59 14.82 13.50
CA HIS A 479 6.00 14.81 13.89
C HIS A 479 6.32 13.52 14.64
N LEU A 480 7.12 12.68 14.03
CA LEU A 480 7.51 11.39 14.57
C LEU A 480 8.98 11.41 14.98
N PRO A 481 9.34 10.86 16.16
CA PRO A 481 10.73 10.81 16.58
C PRO A 481 11.57 9.91 15.68
N ASN A 482 12.87 10.18 15.62
CA ASN A 482 13.81 9.24 15.01
C ASN A 482 13.81 7.92 15.77
N ILE A 483 13.89 6.82 15.02
CA ILE A 483 13.95 5.46 15.56
C ILE A 483 14.82 4.58 14.66
N ALA A 484 15.57 3.69 15.30
CA ALA A 484 16.26 2.59 14.64
C ALA A 484 16.23 1.38 15.60
N ARG A 485 15.42 0.38 15.31
CA ARG A 485 15.29 -0.82 16.14
C ARG A 485 14.88 -2.03 15.36
N PHE A 486 15.15 -3.20 15.89
CA PHE A 486 14.72 -4.47 15.36
C PHE A 486 13.65 -5.08 16.28
N GLU A 487 12.54 -5.56 15.71
CA GLU A 487 11.51 -6.31 16.41
C GLU A 487 11.50 -7.76 15.91
N PHE A 488 11.71 -8.71 16.81
CA PHE A 488 11.61 -10.13 16.49
C PHE A 488 10.16 -10.60 16.57
N PHE A 489 9.65 -11.21 15.49
CA PHE A 489 8.34 -11.85 15.48
C PHE A 489 8.42 -13.28 16.04
N SER A 490 9.53 -13.96 15.79
CA SER A 490 9.82 -15.27 16.35
C SER A 490 11.33 -15.46 16.45
N ARG A 491 11.77 -16.03 17.56
CA ARG A 491 13.17 -16.45 17.79
C ARG A 491 13.33 -17.95 17.60
N ASN A 492 12.70 -18.51 16.57
CA ASN A 492 12.89 -19.91 16.23
C ASN A 492 14.40 -20.15 15.97
N PRO A 493 15.04 -21.12 16.65
CA PRO A 493 16.48 -21.34 16.51
C PRO A 493 16.88 -21.81 15.10
N THR A 494 15.95 -22.34 14.33
CA THR A 494 16.21 -22.84 12.97
C THR A 494 15.88 -21.81 11.89
N ARG A 495 15.01 -20.82 12.16
CA ARG A 495 14.62 -19.76 11.23
C ARG A 495 14.11 -18.56 12.00
N GLN A 496 14.76 -17.42 11.84
CA GLN A 496 14.40 -16.19 12.54
C GLN A 496 13.55 -15.28 11.66
N PHE A 497 12.60 -14.59 12.29
CA PHE A 497 11.68 -13.67 11.66
C PHE A 497 11.61 -12.37 12.46
N GLY A 498 11.42 -11.25 11.77
CA GLY A 498 11.32 -9.96 12.40
C GLY A 498 11.24 -8.82 11.40
N VAL A 499 11.36 -7.60 11.89
CA VAL A 499 11.45 -6.39 11.06
C VAL A 499 12.47 -5.42 11.65
N TRP A 500 13.28 -4.85 10.79
CA TRP A 500 14.11 -3.70 11.12
C TRP A 500 13.37 -2.43 10.71
N VAL A 501 13.12 -1.56 11.69
CA VAL A 501 12.39 -0.29 11.50
C VAL A 501 13.37 0.85 11.67
N VAL A 502 13.40 1.73 10.67
CA VAL A 502 14.24 2.92 10.66
C VAL A 502 13.41 4.13 10.27
N ARG A 503 13.55 5.20 11.05
CA ARG A 503 13.07 6.54 10.73
C ARG A 503 14.15 7.52 11.19
N HIS A 504 14.94 8.00 10.25
CA HIS A 504 16.06 8.90 10.49
C HIS A 504 16.11 9.97 9.40
N GLY A 505 15.55 11.14 9.66
CA GLY A 505 15.42 12.19 8.66
C GLY A 505 14.61 11.73 7.44
N GLN A 506 15.19 11.82 6.26
CA GLN A 506 14.57 11.36 5.01
C GLN A 506 14.64 9.84 4.81
N MET A 507 15.58 9.16 5.46
CA MET A 507 15.70 7.70 5.41
C MET A 507 14.68 7.08 6.37
N ARG A 508 13.61 6.54 5.82
CA ARG A 508 12.55 5.86 6.58
C ARG A 508 12.09 4.61 5.85
N PHE A 509 12.06 3.49 6.56
CA PHE A 509 11.65 2.21 5.98
C PHE A 509 11.37 1.16 7.05
N ALA A 510 10.69 0.11 6.62
CA ALA A 510 10.70 -1.19 7.28
C ALA A 510 11.40 -2.21 6.37
N LEU A 511 12.28 -3.02 6.93
CA LEU A 511 12.96 -4.12 6.25
C LEU A 511 12.50 -5.44 6.89
N PRO A 512 11.49 -6.12 6.32
CA PRO A 512 10.88 -7.30 6.91
C PRO A 512 11.70 -8.57 6.60
N PHE A 513 11.83 -9.41 7.59
CA PHE A 513 12.32 -10.79 7.48
C PHE A 513 11.13 -11.70 7.80
N THR A 514 10.17 -11.77 6.90
CA THR A 514 8.91 -12.50 7.08
C THR A 514 8.63 -13.43 5.91
N THR A 515 7.56 -14.20 5.97
CA THR A 515 7.11 -15.06 4.88
C THR A 515 5.91 -14.45 4.17
N GLY A 516 5.87 -14.59 2.84
CA GLY A 516 4.72 -14.28 2.00
C GLY A 516 3.91 -15.53 1.63
N PRO A 517 2.93 -15.41 0.73
CA PRO A 517 2.21 -16.56 0.19
C PRO A 517 3.10 -17.43 -0.69
N LYS A 518 4.08 -16.83 -1.35
CA LYS A 518 5.11 -17.48 -2.17
C LYS A 518 6.45 -16.83 -1.88
N ALA A 519 7.52 -17.59 -1.98
CA ALA A 519 8.87 -17.09 -1.84
C ALA A 519 9.23 -16.10 -2.95
N GLY A 520 9.91 -15.01 -2.58
CA GLY A 520 10.32 -13.98 -3.53
C GLY A 520 9.21 -13.00 -3.93
N VAL A 521 8.00 -13.06 -3.28
CA VAL A 521 6.97 -12.04 -3.48
C VAL A 521 7.45 -10.71 -2.93
N THR A 522 7.39 -9.69 -3.77
CA THR A 522 7.94 -8.35 -3.54
C THR A 522 7.50 -7.72 -2.23
N ASP A 523 6.23 -7.89 -1.85
CA ASP A 523 5.65 -7.30 -0.64
C ASP A 523 6.22 -7.88 0.67
N TYR A 524 6.96 -9.00 0.61
CA TYR A 524 7.55 -9.67 1.76
C TYR A 524 9.07 -9.86 1.65
N LEU A 525 9.69 -9.32 0.60
CA LEU A 525 11.15 -9.36 0.49
C LEU A 525 11.80 -8.54 1.61
N PRO A 526 13.00 -8.95 2.11
CA PRO A 526 13.81 -8.15 3.01
C PRO A 526 14.44 -6.96 2.26
N ALA A 527 13.58 -6.09 1.74
CA ALA A 527 13.86 -4.85 1.06
C ALA A 527 13.40 -3.66 1.92
N PRO A 528 13.96 -2.46 1.75
CA PRO A 528 13.62 -1.31 2.58
C PRO A 528 12.32 -0.64 2.14
N HIS A 529 11.18 -1.27 2.46
CA HIS A 529 9.84 -0.76 2.13
C HIS A 529 9.57 0.58 2.80
N GLY A 530 9.20 1.58 2.04
CA GLY A 530 8.89 2.94 2.51
C GLY A 530 9.99 3.97 2.29
N VAL A 531 11.16 3.59 1.76
CA VAL A 531 12.16 4.56 1.31
C VAL A 531 11.56 5.44 0.21
N PRO A 532 11.62 6.78 0.34
CA PRO A 532 11.09 7.68 -0.69
C PRO A 532 11.67 7.40 -2.08
N GLY A 533 10.81 7.32 -3.08
CA GLY A 533 11.20 7.02 -4.46
C GLY A 533 11.43 5.53 -4.77
N PHE A 534 11.52 4.66 -3.76
CA PHE A 534 11.56 3.21 -3.94
C PHE A 534 10.16 2.62 -3.73
N ALA A 535 9.71 1.79 -4.66
CA ALA A 535 8.44 1.09 -4.57
C ALA A 535 8.60 -0.35 -5.05
N VAL A 536 7.71 -1.24 -4.61
CA VAL A 536 7.69 -2.63 -5.07
C VAL A 536 6.41 -2.90 -5.86
N PRO A 537 6.47 -3.67 -6.97
CA PRO A 537 5.27 -4.13 -7.68
C PRO A 537 4.44 -5.04 -6.78
N VAL A 538 3.16 -4.70 -6.60
CA VAL A 538 2.29 -5.41 -5.64
C VAL A 538 2.07 -6.88 -6.03
N GLU A 539 2.33 -7.78 -5.10
CA GLU A 539 2.11 -9.24 -5.21
C GLU A 539 2.84 -9.93 -6.38
N GLN A 540 3.98 -9.39 -6.82
CA GLN A 540 4.79 -10.01 -7.88
C GLN A 540 5.98 -10.80 -7.29
N VAL A 541 6.38 -11.88 -7.94
CA VAL A 541 7.65 -12.57 -7.66
C VAL A 541 8.73 -11.88 -8.49
N TYR A 542 9.49 -10.97 -7.86
CA TYR A 542 10.43 -10.11 -8.58
C TYR A 542 11.58 -9.63 -7.67
N PRO A 543 12.82 -9.49 -8.15
CA PRO A 543 14.00 -9.25 -7.30
C PRO A 543 14.20 -7.78 -6.89
N CYS A 544 13.29 -7.23 -6.09
CA CYS A 544 13.35 -5.83 -5.64
C CYS A 544 14.40 -5.62 -4.54
N LEU A 545 15.57 -5.05 -4.88
CA LEU A 545 16.74 -4.85 -4.00
C LEU A 545 17.27 -6.13 -3.32
N VAL A 546 16.66 -7.27 -3.58
CA VAL A 546 17.09 -8.59 -3.11
C VAL A 546 17.42 -9.42 -4.35
N PRO A 547 18.68 -9.80 -4.58
CA PRO A 547 19.05 -10.55 -5.75
C PRO A 547 18.39 -11.92 -5.84
N PHE A 548 18.01 -12.31 -7.05
CA PHE A 548 17.67 -13.67 -7.39
C PHE A 548 18.89 -14.33 -8.05
N LEU A 549 19.13 -15.57 -7.70
CA LEU A 549 20.21 -16.39 -8.25
C LEU A 549 19.60 -17.55 -9.04
N GLU A 550 20.03 -17.74 -10.27
CA GLU A 550 19.66 -18.91 -11.09
C GLU A 550 20.80 -19.93 -11.05
N LEU A 551 20.49 -21.13 -10.58
CA LEU A 551 21.40 -22.26 -10.54
C LEU A 551 21.52 -22.90 -11.94
N GLN A 552 22.47 -23.81 -12.12
CA GLN A 552 22.72 -24.44 -13.43
C GLN A 552 21.53 -25.27 -13.93
N ASP A 553 20.73 -25.85 -13.01
CA ASP A 553 19.52 -26.61 -13.34
C ASP A 553 18.28 -25.72 -13.63
N GLY A 554 18.45 -24.39 -13.62
CA GLY A 554 17.37 -23.44 -13.83
C GLY A 554 16.57 -23.08 -12.56
N THR A 555 16.89 -23.67 -11.42
CA THR A 555 16.25 -23.31 -10.15
C THR A 555 16.61 -21.89 -9.75
N VAL A 556 15.59 -21.04 -9.52
CA VAL A 556 15.79 -19.67 -9.05
C VAL A 556 15.63 -19.62 -7.54
N ILE A 557 16.63 -19.10 -6.85
CA ILE A 557 16.66 -18.97 -5.39
C ILE A 557 16.78 -17.53 -4.95
N VAL A 558 16.28 -17.26 -3.76
CA VAL A 558 16.24 -15.91 -3.16
C VAL A 558 16.46 -15.98 -1.66
N ALA A 559 17.22 -15.02 -1.13
CA ALA A 559 17.45 -14.84 0.31
C ALA A 559 16.22 -14.16 0.94
N SER A 560 15.17 -14.93 1.21
CA SER A 560 13.89 -14.48 1.79
C SER A 560 13.30 -15.52 2.74
N ASP A 561 12.05 -15.34 3.16
CA ASP A 561 11.31 -16.20 4.09
C ASP A 561 12.00 -16.33 5.46
N GLY A 562 12.27 -15.19 6.11
CA GLY A 562 13.10 -15.10 7.30
C GLY A 562 14.59 -15.30 6.99
N ALA A 563 15.40 -15.58 7.99
CA ALA A 563 16.82 -15.87 7.83
C ALA A 563 17.26 -16.97 8.80
N ASP A 564 18.38 -17.64 8.50
CA ASP A 564 18.96 -18.64 9.41
C ASP A 564 19.49 -17.97 10.69
N ALA A 565 20.00 -16.74 10.60
CA ALA A 565 20.33 -15.91 11.74
C ALA A 565 20.14 -14.42 11.40
N ILE A 566 19.68 -13.64 12.38
CA ILE A 566 19.53 -12.19 12.29
C ILE A 566 20.23 -11.56 13.50
N GLN A 567 21.13 -10.64 13.24
CA GLN A 567 21.93 -9.95 14.26
C GLN A 567 21.79 -8.44 14.10
N PRO A 568 20.87 -7.80 14.81
CA PRO A 568 20.81 -6.35 14.89
C PRO A 568 21.96 -5.82 15.76
N SER A 569 22.47 -4.64 15.45
CA SER A 569 23.41 -3.93 16.33
C SER A 569 22.68 -3.40 17.57
N GLU A 570 23.42 -3.19 18.66
CA GLU A 570 22.88 -2.67 19.92
C GLU A 570 22.24 -1.28 19.76
N ASN A 571 22.82 -0.42 18.92
CA ASN A 571 22.28 0.90 18.64
C ASN A 571 21.15 0.91 17.59
N GLY A 572 20.78 -0.25 17.05
CA GLY A 572 19.72 -0.40 16.06
C GLY A 572 20.05 0.09 14.65
N HIS A 573 21.24 0.66 14.41
CA HIS A 573 21.59 1.28 13.13
C HIS A 573 22.11 0.32 12.07
N SER A 574 22.22 -0.95 12.41
CA SER A 574 22.56 -2.00 11.43
C SER A 574 21.91 -3.33 11.76
N VAL A 575 21.77 -4.15 10.75
CA VAL A 575 21.34 -5.53 10.88
C VAL A 575 22.13 -6.40 9.92
N THR A 576 22.57 -7.56 10.41
CA THR A 576 23.18 -8.59 9.57
C THR A 576 22.29 -9.82 9.57
N ALA A 577 22.02 -10.37 8.39
CA ALA A 577 21.25 -11.60 8.24
C ALA A 577 22.02 -12.62 7.39
N THR A 578 21.85 -13.91 7.69
CA THR A 578 22.54 -14.98 6.97
C THR A 578 21.54 -16.02 6.47
N TRP A 579 21.81 -16.50 5.25
CA TRP A 579 21.05 -17.58 4.62
C TRP A 579 22.03 -18.68 4.18
N LYS A 580 21.82 -19.86 4.68
CA LYS A 580 22.36 -21.11 4.18
C LYS A 580 21.26 -21.88 3.43
N ARG A 581 20.05 -21.78 3.95
CA ARG A 581 18.86 -22.30 3.30
C ARG A 581 18.17 -21.17 2.52
N TRP A 582 18.03 -21.37 1.24
CA TRP A 582 17.47 -20.39 0.30
C TRP A 582 16.04 -20.76 -0.06
N ALA A 583 15.19 -19.76 -0.14
CA ALA A 583 13.84 -19.96 -0.65
C ALA A 583 13.86 -20.14 -2.17
N VAL A 584 13.00 -21.01 -2.69
CA VAL A 584 12.84 -21.22 -4.13
C VAL A 584 11.77 -20.27 -4.64
N ALA A 585 12.17 -19.30 -5.49
CA ALA A 585 11.30 -18.24 -5.96
C ALA A 585 10.02 -18.78 -6.63
N GLY A 586 8.86 -18.21 -6.26
CA GLY A 586 7.55 -18.61 -6.75
C GLY A 586 6.96 -19.87 -6.12
N ARG A 587 7.71 -20.64 -5.34
CA ARG A 587 7.19 -21.79 -4.58
C ARG A 587 6.48 -21.33 -3.31
N LYS A 588 5.69 -22.22 -2.73
CA LYS A 588 5.03 -21.95 -1.45
C LYS A 588 6.06 -21.52 -0.41
N ALA A 589 5.75 -20.53 0.39
CA ALA A 589 6.62 -20.05 1.45
C ALA A 589 7.05 -21.18 2.40
N GLY A 590 8.32 -21.11 2.83
CA GLY A 590 8.95 -22.16 3.64
C GLY A 590 9.59 -23.29 2.84
N ALA A 591 9.36 -23.39 1.52
CA ALA A 591 10.08 -24.33 0.66
C ALA A 591 11.52 -23.83 0.44
N THR A 592 12.47 -24.39 1.17
CA THR A 592 13.89 -24.01 1.12
C THR A 592 14.78 -25.15 0.68
N ILE A 593 15.90 -24.80 0.03
CA ILE A 593 16.98 -25.71 -0.35
C ILE A 593 18.32 -25.21 0.20
N ASP A 594 19.29 -26.09 0.36
CA ASP A 594 20.69 -25.74 0.58
C ASP A 594 21.46 -25.97 -0.73
N PRO A 595 21.75 -24.92 -1.51
CA PRO A 595 22.47 -25.04 -2.78
C PRO A 595 23.99 -25.16 -2.57
N GLY A 596 24.47 -25.17 -1.34
CA GLY A 596 25.88 -25.03 -0.99
C GLY A 596 26.39 -23.59 -1.08
N ILE A 597 25.48 -22.61 -1.06
CA ILE A 597 25.80 -21.17 -1.05
C ILE A 597 25.33 -20.56 0.27
N ARG A 598 26.21 -19.86 0.94
CA ARG A 598 25.89 -19.02 2.09
C ARG A 598 25.90 -17.56 1.68
N ALA A 599 24.80 -16.84 1.95
CA ALA A 599 24.75 -15.38 1.86
C ALA A 599 24.89 -14.78 3.27
N SER A 600 25.69 -13.74 3.40
CA SER A 600 25.70 -12.84 4.54
C SER A 600 25.40 -11.45 4.04
N VAL A 601 24.31 -10.86 4.51
CA VAL A 601 23.83 -9.55 4.08
C VAL A 601 23.84 -8.62 5.27
N ALA A 602 24.61 -7.53 5.19
CA ALA A 602 24.63 -6.47 6.18
C ALA A 602 23.94 -5.22 5.61
N TRP A 603 23.04 -4.66 6.39
CA TRP A 603 22.39 -3.39 6.15
C TRP A 603 22.83 -2.40 7.22
N GLN A 604 23.17 -1.18 6.83
CA GLN A 604 23.60 -0.12 7.74
C GLN A 604 23.01 1.22 7.32
N VAL A 605 22.40 1.93 8.28
CA VAL A 605 21.91 3.29 8.09
C VAL A 605 22.88 4.30 8.72
N ASN A 606 23.16 5.37 7.97
CA ASN A 606 23.96 6.50 8.46
C ASN A 606 23.39 7.80 7.85
N GLY A 607 22.71 8.61 8.67
CA GLY A 607 22.00 9.78 8.18
C GLY A 607 20.93 9.38 7.15
N ASN A 608 21.00 9.97 5.97
CA ASN A 608 20.09 9.69 4.85
C ASN A 608 20.62 8.60 3.87
N HIS A 609 21.64 7.85 4.28
CA HIS A 609 22.22 6.74 3.53
C HIS A 609 21.82 5.40 4.11
N LEU A 610 21.54 4.45 3.23
CA LEU A 610 21.34 3.04 3.54
C LEU A 610 22.29 2.22 2.67
N ARG A 611 23.29 1.62 3.31
CA ARG A 611 24.25 0.74 2.68
C ARG A 611 23.84 -0.71 2.82
N ARG A 612 23.93 -1.48 1.74
CA ARG A 612 23.73 -2.92 1.73
C ARG A 612 24.97 -3.60 1.19
N THR A 613 25.55 -4.50 1.98
CA THR A 613 26.69 -5.34 1.60
C THR A 613 26.27 -6.79 1.62
N GLU A 614 26.43 -7.51 0.53
CA GLU A 614 26.19 -8.94 0.42
C GLU A 614 27.49 -9.67 0.14
N THR A 615 27.72 -10.74 0.86
CA THR A 615 28.85 -11.65 0.67
C THR A 615 28.33 -13.03 0.39
N LEU A 616 28.73 -13.60 -0.76
CA LEU A 616 28.42 -14.96 -1.16
C LEU A 616 29.64 -15.85 -0.96
N VAL A 617 29.45 -16.97 -0.26
CA VAL A 617 30.47 -18.00 -0.04
C VAL A 617 29.87 -19.34 -0.45
N SER A 618 30.58 -20.11 -1.26
CA SER A 618 30.18 -21.48 -1.60
C SER A 618 30.92 -22.53 -0.79
N SER A 619 30.31 -23.66 -0.53
CA SER A 619 30.96 -24.80 0.16
C SER A 619 31.75 -25.71 -0.79
N LYS A 620 31.55 -25.55 -2.09
CA LYS A 620 32.21 -26.27 -3.20
C LYS A 620 32.27 -25.37 -4.43
N PRO A 621 33.17 -25.63 -5.39
CA PRO A 621 33.13 -24.92 -6.66
C PRO A 621 31.75 -25.05 -7.29
N LEU A 622 31.14 -23.93 -7.64
CA LEU A 622 29.80 -23.87 -8.18
C LEU A 622 29.72 -22.72 -9.22
N ARG A 623 28.91 -22.90 -10.25
CA ARG A 623 28.64 -21.87 -11.22
C ARG A 623 27.18 -21.46 -11.13
N LEU A 624 26.91 -20.17 -11.03
CA LEU A 624 25.59 -19.57 -11.22
C LEU A 624 25.34 -19.42 -12.73
N ARG A 625 24.09 -19.60 -13.15
CA ARG A 625 23.67 -19.32 -14.52
C ARG A 625 23.38 -17.84 -14.71
N ARG A 626 22.81 -17.19 -13.68
CA ARG A 626 22.44 -15.78 -13.71
C ARG A 626 22.32 -15.22 -12.30
N TRP A 627 22.63 -13.96 -12.15
CA TRP A 627 22.33 -13.10 -11.01
C TRP A 627 21.61 -11.86 -11.51
N TRP A 628 20.52 -11.43 -10.82
CA TRP A 628 19.87 -10.17 -11.15
C TRP A 628 19.16 -9.58 -9.94
N VAL A 629 19.06 -8.22 -9.96
CA VAL A 629 18.36 -7.42 -8.98
C VAL A 629 17.69 -6.25 -9.68
N ALA A 630 16.59 -5.76 -9.13
CA ALA A 630 15.83 -4.65 -9.67
C ALA A 630 15.64 -3.54 -8.66
N ILE A 631 15.60 -2.32 -9.15
CA ILE A 631 15.30 -1.11 -8.39
C ILE A 631 14.06 -0.48 -9.03
N PRO A 632 12.85 -0.87 -8.61
CA PRO A 632 11.62 -0.25 -9.06
C PRO A 632 11.43 1.10 -8.38
N SER A 633 10.92 2.08 -9.12
CA SER A 633 10.75 3.44 -8.61
C SER A 633 9.44 4.07 -9.05
N THR A 634 8.89 4.93 -8.18
CA THR A 634 7.77 5.83 -8.52
C THR A 634 8.23 7.05 -9.31
N ALA A 635 9.51 7.16 -9.63
CA ALA A 635 10.07 8.24 -10.44
C ALA A 635 9.62 8.17 -11.89
N ASP A 636 9.36 9.33 -12.48
CA ASP A 636 9.00 9.44 -13.90
C ASP A 636 10.23 9.32 -14.81
N TYR A 637 11.41 9.63 -14.30
CA TYR A 637 12.67 9.56 -15.03
C TYR A 637 13.86 9.26 -14.11
N VAL A 638 14.95 8.82 -14.71
CA VAL A 638 16.21 8.54 -14.02
C VAL A 638 17.33 9.34 -14.69
N LEU A 639 18.05 10.10 -13.89
CA LEU A 639 19.28 10.77 -14.32
C LEU A 639 20.47 9.88 -13.95
N THR A 640 21.24 9.45 -14.94
CA THR A 640 22.46 8.67 -14.70
C THR A 640 23.67 9.58 -14.85
N ASN A 641 24.47 9.68 -13.81
CA ASN A 641 25.71 10.44 -13.76
C ASN A 641 26.89 9.53 -13.40
N VAL A 642 28.08 9.96 -13.71
CA VAL A 642 29.31 9.32 -13.22
C VAL A 642 30.00 10.29 -12.26
N GLU A 643 30.03 9.94 -10.97
CA GLU A 643 30.68 10.71 -9.93
C GLU A 643 31.90 9.94 -9.38
N LYS A 644 33.08 10.55 -9.44
CA LYS A 644 34.33 9.92 -8.96
C LYS A 644 34.56 8.51 -9.51
N GLY A 645 34.22 8.30 -10.79
CA GLY A 645 34.36 6.99 -11.46
C GLY A 645 33.29 5.96 -11.14
N SER A 646 32.28 6.30 -10.31
CA SER A 646 31.15 5.43 -9.98
C SER A 646 29.86 5.93 -10.62
N ARG A 647 29.07 5.01 -11.14
CA ARG A 647 27.74 5.31 -11.66
C ARG A 647 26.78 5.63 -10.50
N VAL A 648 26.03 6.71 -10.64
CA VAL A 648 24.96 7.12 -9.76
C VAL A 648 23.68 7.25 -10.57
N ASP A 649 22.67 6.49 -10.21
CA ASP A 649 21.34 6.59 -10.80
C ASP A 649 20.43 7.36 -9.84
N ARG A 650 19.90 8.51 -10.28
CA ARG A 650 19.09 9.42 -9.50
C ARG A 650 17.65 9.34 -9.98
N PHE A 651 16.77 8.83 -9.12
CA PHE A 651 15.35 8.65 -9.35
C PHE A 651 14.60 9.84 -8.74
N GLU A 652 14.07 10.72 -9.57
CA GLU A 652 13.34 11.88 -9.10
C GLU A 652 11.84 11.64 -9.10
N SER A 653 11.23 11.71 -7.92
CA SER A 653 9.80 11.50 -7.69
C SER A 653 9.22 12.65 -6.86
N ARG A 654 7.89 12.72 -6.79
CA ARG A 654 7.19 13.67 -5.90
C ARG A 654 7.48 13.48 -4.40
N GLU A 655 7.95 12.31 -4.01
CA GLU A 655 8.27 11.97 -2.62
C GLU A 655 9.71 12.37 -2.22
N GLY A 656 10.50 12.80 -3.19
CA GLY A 656 11.90 13.12 -3.07
C GLY A 656 12.76 12.41 -4.10
N THR A 657 14.04 12.55 -3.99
CA THR A 657 15.02 11.91 -4.87
C THR A 657 15.63 10.72 -4.17
N LEU A 658 15.64 9.56 -4.85
CA LEU A 658 16.42 8.39 -4.45
C LEU A 658 17.66 8.30 -5.33
N GLU A 659 18.84 8.38 -4.72
CA GLU A 659 20.11 8.09 -5.40
C GLU A 659 20.49 6.63 -5.12
N PHE A 660 20.80 5.90 -6.17
CA PHE A 660 21.28 4.53 -6.11
C PHE A 660 22.69 4.46 -6.69
N ARG A 661 23.61 3.82 -5.96
CA ARG A 661 24.99 3.68 -6.35
C ARG A 661 25.48 2.26 -6.08
N VAL A 662 26.14 1.64 -7.07
CA VAL A 662 26.92 0.42 -6.86
C VAL A 662 28.31 0.84 -6.39
N LEU A 663 28.66 0.51 -5.15
CA LEU A 663 29.94 0.84 -4.55
C LEU A 663 31.02 -0.19 -4.90
N ARG A 664 30.61 -1.47 -4.97
CA ARG A 664 31.50 -2.58 -5.26
C ARG A 664 30.72 -3.73 -5.93
N SER A 665 31.36 -4.38 -6.86
CA SER A 665 30.95 -5.70 -7.35
C SER A 665 32.17 -6.51 -7.74
N ASP A 666 32.28 -7.73 -7.25
CA ASP A 666 33.36 -8.65 -7.62
C ASP A 666 33.06 -9.42 -8.93
N TRP A 667 31.93 -9.11 -9.57
CA TRP A 667 31.53 -9.61 -10.90
C TRP A 667 31.02 -8.46 -11.78
N THR A 668 31.07 -8.68 -13.09
CA THR A 668 30.58 -7.70 -14.05
C THR A 668 29.07 -7.58 -14.00
N ILE A 669 28.57 -6.35 -13.87
CA ILE A 669 27.14 -6.04 -13.85
C ILE A 669 26.78 -5.22 -15.09
N GLU A 670 25.76 -5.66 -15.79
CA GLU A 670 25.07 -4.91 -16.82
C GLU A 670 23.82 -4.26 -16.25
N SER A 671 23.48 -3.08 -16.74
CA SER A 671 22.32 -2.35 -16.27
C SER A 671 21.39 -1.99 -17.41
N GLN A 672 20.09 -2.15 -17.20
CA GLN A 672 19.05 -1.81 -18.15
C GLN A 672 17.91 -1.06 -17.44
N LEU A 673 17.53 0.09 -17.98
CA LEU A 673 16.33 0.79 -17.58
C LEU A 673 15.16 0.26 -18.40
N THR A 674 14.10 -0.16 -17.71
CA THR A 674 12.91 -0.76 -18.31
C THR A 674 11.66 0.04 -17.93
N ALA A 675 10.87 0.42 -18.92
CA ALA A 675 9.53 0.97 -18.70
C ALA A 675 8.54 -0.18 -18.46
N THR A 676 7.69 -0.04 -17.46
CA THR A 676 6.78 -1.12 -17.03
C THR A 676 5.46 -1.15 -17.79
N GLY A 677 4.97 0.00 -18.21
CA GLY A 677 3.69 0.13 -18.88
C GLY A 677 2.48 -0.28 -18.07
N ASP A 678 1.51 -0.84 -18.80
CA ASP A 678 0.28 -1.38 -18.21
C ASP A 678 0.48 -2.80 -17.62
N SER A 679 1.74 -3.25 -17.45
CA SER A 679 2.04 -4.56 -16.87
C SER A 679 1.77 -4.58 -15.36
N ALA A 680 1.71 -5.79 -14.80
CA ALA A 680 1.59 -5.98 -13.35
C ALA A 680 2.77 -5.34 -12.58
N LEU A 681 3.96 -5.25 -13.19
CA LEU A 681 5.13 -4.60 -12.61
C LEU A 681 4.99 -3.07 -12.53
N GLY A 682 4.06 -2.48 -13.29
CA GLY A 682 3.79 -1.05 -13.27
C GLY A 682 2.92 -0.57 -12.10
N ARG A 683 2.47 -1.47 -11.23
CA ARG A 683 1.53 -1.13 -10.15
C ARG A 683 2.16 -1.26 -8.78
N GLY A 684 2.25 -0.15 -8.08
CA GLY A 684 2.70 -0.08 -6.69
C GLY A 684 1.55 0.21 -5.72
N ALA A 685 1.80 0.00 -4.44
CA ALA A 685 0.80 0.25 -3.39
C ALA A 685 0.39 1.73 -3.32
N ARG A 686 1.32 2.64 -3.49
CA ARG A 686 1.13 4.10 -3.32
C ARG A 686 1.08 4.88 -4.64
N GLY A 687 1.27 4.22 -5.75
CA GLY A 687 1.26 4.84 -7.07
C GLY A 687 1.84 3.93 -8.14
N PRO A 688 1.85 4.37 -9.40
CA PRO A 688 2.46 3.63 -10.48
C PRO A 688 3.98 3.51 -10.29
N ILE A 689 4.53 2.46 -10.87
CA ILE A 689 5.97 2.22 -10.99
C ILE A 689 6.31 2.35 -12.47
N PRO A 690 6.61 3.56 -12.98
CA PRO A 690 6.85 3.74 -14.41
C PRO A 690 8.14 3.10 -14.88
N LEU A 691 9.16 3.05 -14.02
CA LEU A 691 10.50 2.65 -14.39
C LEU A 691 11.08 1.63 -13.41
N ILE A 692 11.82 0.68 -13.94
CA ILE A 692 12.61 -0.29 -13.19
C ILE A 692 14.04 -0.29 -13.76
N LEU A 693 15.04 -0.01 -12.92
CA LEU A 693 16.43 -0.27 -13.23
C LEU A 693 16.73 -1.72 -12.90
N VAL A 694 17.11 -2.52 -13.89
CA VAL A 694 17.48 -3.91 -13.71
C VAL A 694 19.00 -4.04 -13.85
N LEU A 695 19.62 -4.62 -12.84
CA LEU A 695 21.04 -5.00 -12.86
C LEU A 695 21.13 -6.50 -13.05
N THR A 696 21.95 -6.94 -14.01
CA THR A 696 22.14 -8.36 -14.32
C THR A 696 23.62 -8.70 -14.43
N ALA A 697 23.95 -9.92 -14.02
CA ALA A 697 25.22 -10.53 -14.37
C ALA A 697 24.97 -11.85 -15.08
N PRO A 698 25.67 -12.12 -16.19
CA PRO A 698 25.73 -13.45 -16.76
C PRO A 698 26.36 -14.41 -15.76
N GLY A 699 26.27 -15.70 -15.99
CA GLY A 699 26.76 -16.69 -15.05
C GLY A 699 28.21 -16.51 -14.66
N PHE A 700 28.50 -16.59 -13.37
CA PHE A 700 29.84 -16.52 -12.79
C PHE A 700 30.12 -17.67 -11.84
N ALA A 701 31.40 -17.94 -11.58
CA ALA A 701 31.82 -19.01 -10.68
C ALA A 701 31.91 -18.51 -9.22
N LEU A 702 31.48 -19.36 -8.31
CA LEU A 702 31.74 -19.26 -6.88
C LEU A 702 32.83 -20.26 -6.50
N ASP A 703 33.85 -19.81 -5.82
CA ASP A 703 34.94 -20.62 -5.34
C ASP A 703 34.95 -20.58 -3.80
N PRO A 704 35.05 -21.76 -3.10
CA PRO A 704 35.08 -21.81 -1.65
C PRO A 704 36.18 -20.96 -1.01
N SER A 705 37.31 -20.83 -1.68
CA SER A 705 38.47 -20.05 -1.22
C SER A 705 38.32 -18.54 -1.39
N ARG A 706 37.33 -18.09 -2.20
CA ARG A 706 37.16 -16.69 -2.57
C ARG A 706 35.72 -16.21 -2.37
N PRO A 707 35.42 -15.60 -1.23
CA PRO A 707 34.13 -14.89 -1.03
C PRO A 707 33.95 -13.77 -2.08
N LEU A 708 32.77 -13.70 -2.69
CA LEU A 708 32.40 -12.64 -3.61
C LEU A 708 31.48 -11.62 -2.93
N LYS A 709 31.70 -10.33 -3.20
CA LYS A 709 30.97 -9.23 -2.58
C LYS A 709 30.28 -8.35 -3.61
N TRP A 710 29.11 -7.89 -3.21
CA TRP A 710 28.34 -6.83 -3.87
C TRP A 710 27.90 -5.81 -2.82
N GLU A 711 28.10 -4.51 -3.11
CA GLU A 711 27.81 -3.44 -2.18
C GLU A 711 27.13 -2.29 -2.89
N VAL A 712 26.04 -1.78 -2.31
CA VAL A 712 25.29 -0.64 -2.82
C VAL A 712 24.97 0.35 -1.73
N ASP A 713 24.76 1.61 -2.14
CA ASP A 713 24.30 2.70 -1.31
C ASP A 713 23.02 3.30 -1.91
N LEU A 714 22.03 3.48 -1.07
CA LEU A 714 20.82 4.22 -1.34
C LEU A 714 20.85 5.50 -0.52
N ARG A 715 20.60 6.63 -1.16
CA ARG A 715 20.52 7.93 -0.46
C ARG A 715 19.16 8.55 -0.72
N ALA A 716 18.42 8.84 0.34
CA ALA A 716 17.17 9.59 0.27
C ALA A 716 17.45 11.10 0.41
N VAL A 717 16.99 11.89 -0.56
CA VAL A 717 17.12 13.35 -0.56
C VAL A 717 15.72 13.95 -0.53
N ALA A 718 15.50 14.92 0.34
CA ALA A 718 14.23 15.63 0.41
C ALA A 718 13.88 16.25 -0.95
N PRO A 719 12.60 16.35 -1.32
CA PRO A 719 12.20 17.19 -2.42
C PRO A 719 12.70 18.62 -2.17
N PRO A 720 13.09 19.36 -3.20
CA PRO A 720 13.36 20.79 -3.02
C PRO A 720 12.13 21.42 -2.35
N ASP A 721 12.37 22.25 -1.32
CA ASP A 721 11.31 22.88 -0.55
C ASP A 721 10.28 23.50 -1.52
N GLU A 722 9.14 22.84 -1.68
CA GLU A 722 7.97 23.50 -2.20
C GLU A 722 7.60 24.55 -1.14
N THR A 723 7.99 25.79 -1.37
CA THR A 723 7.44 26.93 -0.62
C THR A 723 5.93 26.72 -0.65
N PRO A 724 5.25 26.65 0.52
CA PRO A 724 3.82 26.41 0.52
C PRO A 724 3.17 27.52 -0.29
N SER A 725 2.81 27.23 -1.53
CA SER A 725 1.98 28.09 -2.35
C SER A 725 0.71 28.27 -1.55
N GLY A 726 0.46 29.52 -1.16
CA GLY A 726 -0.53 29.95 -0.21
C GLY A 726 -1.83 29.18 -0.35
N ALA A 727 -2.35 28.78 0.78
CA ALA A 727 -3.65 28.15 0.92
C ALA A 727 -4.73 29.01 0.25
N GLY A 728 -4.93 28.78 -1.04
CA GLY A 728 -6.14 29.15 -1.75
C GLY A 728 -7.16 28.05 -1.45
N GLY A 729 -8.04 28.31 -0.49
CA GLY A 729 -9.25 27.53 -0.32
C GLY A 729 -10.16 27.61 -1.55
N PRO A 730 -11.10 26.73 -1.54
CA PRO A 730 -12.18 26.57 -2.35
C PRO A 730 -13.20 26.13 -2.15
#